data_139a5a5f69124e3c843a55291876856f
#
_entry.id   139a5a5f69124e3c843a55291876856f
#
_cell.length_a   1.000
_cell.length_b   1.000
_cell.length_c   1.000
_cell.angle_alpha   90.00
_cell.angle_beta   90.00
_cell.angle_gamma   90.00
#
_symmetry.space_group_name_H-M   'P 1'
#
loop_
_entity.id
_entity.type
_entity.pdbx_description
1 polymer ?
#
loop_
_entity_poly.entity_id
_entity_poly.type
_entity_poly.pdbx_seq_one_letter_code
_entity_poly.pdbx_strand_id
1 'polypeptide(L)'
;MRTRIVSALIVLSAVLAVTISCRRTPHHPNVLIVTIDTLRYDHLGCNGFALAHTPTIDRLAAEGVRFTNTVSSAPITMPSHSSILTGLFPPAHGVRDNGAYALGDSAVTLAERLHGAGYTTHAFISALVLNRRYHLDQGFETYDDDLWSEDEPKLFMIRERQAPRTADRFLKWFGDWDRTRSKPFFTWIHFFDPHQPYRPSRADLVQSVSPYDAEIAGVDRQIGRIVDTLRARGVLDDTLLIVTADHGESLGEHGEQTHAIFVYDATVHVPLIVHYPTRFHAAVYDSPVRSVDIVPTVLSVLGLPGGSSTDGHNLDPVLLGKEPQPQLPQYSESLLSEVGFGMAPLYAIREGGYKYIRAPKPELYDLRNDPHELKNLLATLPRVAARMNGELTRLTADSERHAVKAAANPMTRETEESLQALGYLASQSERSSMQGMDPKDALPLHVKLEDARHLAQQRQWAQSEKLLLEVVAVTPRNVSALNVLGLIGIKTGDGAKAVKYYQQSLAIDAKQFRVYGVLGAIAMAQGDLQQASQLFHAALSVNPNFTEAMANLGFIESLQKHDAEAEAWYRKSIAADPSFPRVYRRLGDLYFERGEYAKAYENYMTVVRLAPTDVRATVQAGTCARRMGRVAEADRLFRAAEALRPDGWIPTFNRACLLAATGKPQDALQTLTTLAARHDVPLSLVERDTDLASVRALPGYAQLKPHLVDSGDDDIPDA
;
A
#
# COMPACT_ATOMS: atom_id res chain seq x y z
N MET A 1 -15.06 51.29 -61.69
CA MET A 1 -14.04 50.26 -61.21
C MET A 1 -13.78 50.32 -59.73
N ARG A 2 -13.67 51.47 -59.05
CA ARG A 2 -13.36 51.58 -57.58
C ARG A 2 -14.45 51.00 -56.67
N THR A 3 -15.72 51.10 -56.99
CA THR A 3 -16.85 50.61 -56.18
C THR A 3 -16.93 49.08 -56.15
N ARG A 4 -16.55 48.39 -57.22
CA ARG A 4 -16.55 46.90 -57.27
C ARG A 4 -15.38 46.23 -56.47
N ILE A 5 -14.27 46.97 -56.35
CA ILE A 5 -13.10 46.47 -55.58
C ILE A 5 -13.37 46.58 -54.09
N VAL A 6 -14.03 47.63 -53.59
CA VAL A 6 -14.40 47.79 -52.20
C VAL A 6 -15.41 46.74 -51.76
N SER A 7 -16.41 46.44 -52.59
CA SER A 7 -17.37 45.38 -52.28
C SER A 7 -16.75 43.98 -52.27
N ALA A 8 -15.78 43.68 -53.11
CA ALA A 8 -15.06 42.41 -53.13
C ALA A 8 -14.14 42.25 -51.90
N LEU A 9 -13.53 43.33 -51.44
CA LEU A 9 -12.70 43.33 -50.21
C LEU A 9 -13.52 43.17 -48.93
N ILE A 10 -14.75 43.74 -48.88
CA ILE A 10 -15.65 43.57 -47.74
C ILE A 10 -16.19 42.15 -47.67
N VAL A 11 -16.54 41.54 -48.81
CA VAL A 11 -16.98 40.14 -48.89
C VAL A 11 -15.84 39.18 -48.53
N LEU A 12 -14.62 39.46 -48.99
CA LEU A 12 -13.44 38.62 -48.67
C LEU A 12 -13.07 38.71 -47.17
N SER A 13 -13.18 39.90 -46.57
CA SER A 13 -12.96 40.06 -45.12
C SER A 13 -14.09 39.45 -44.28
N ALA A 14 -15.32 39.47 -44.73
CA ALA A 14 -16.44 38.80 -44.06
C ALA A 14 -16.32 37.26 -44.16
N VAL A 15 -15.88 36.72 -45.30
CA VAL A 15 -15.62 35.28 -45.47
C VAL A 15 -14.40 34.85 -44.66
N LEU A 16 -13.35 35.67 -44.56
CA LEU A 16 -12.19 35.39 -43.70
C LEU A 16 -12.53 35.47 -42.23
N ALA A 17 -13.40 36.41 -41.81
CA ALA A 17 -13.88 36.52 -40.43
C ALA A 17 -14.81 35.36 -40.04
N VAL A 18 -15.61 34.83 -40.98
CA VAL A 18 -16.46 33.65 -40.74
C VAL A 18 -15.64 32.35 -40.67
N THR A 19 -14.57 32.26 -41.46
CA THR A 19 -13.66 31.09 -41.39
C THR A 19 -12.74 31.09 -40.16
N ILE A 20 -12.47 32.26 -39.56
CA ILE A 20 -11.71 32.36 -38.30
C ILE A 20 -12.62 32.12 -37.10
N SER A 21 -13.95 32.33 -37.22
CA SER A 21 -14.91 32.20 -36.12
C SER A 21 -15.37 30.75 -35.81
N CYS A 22 -14.93 29.74 -36.58
CA CYS A 22 -15.32 28.33 -36.39
C CYS A 22 -14.17 27.35 -36.12
N ARG A 23 -13.02 27.82 -35.69
CA ARG A 23 -12.14 26.92 -34.94
C ARG A 23 -12.71 26.81 -33.50
N ARG A 24 -13.73 25.97 -33.31
CA ARG A 24 -14.04 25.46 -32.00
C ARG A 24 -12.72 24.89 -31.48
N THR A 25 -12.14 25.49 -30.44
CA THR A 25 -11.10 24.84 -29.67
C THR A 25 -11.60 23.42 -29.38
N PRO A 26 -10.80 22.39 -29.65
CA PRO A 26 -11.22 21.04 -29.36
C PRO A 26 -11.68 21.03 -27.89
N HIS A 27 -12.95 20.69 -27.66
CA HIS A 27 -13.46 20.55 -26.31
C HIS A 27 -12.88 19.26 -25.78
N HIS A 28 -12.04 19.37 -24.75
CA HIS A 28 -11.44 18.23 -24.07
C HIS A 28 -12.23 17.94 -22.80
N PRO A 29 -13.04 16.85 -22.77
CA PRO A 29 -13.78 16.47 -21.57
C PRO A 29 -12.83 16.10 -20.45
N ASN A 30 -13.29 16.21 -19.21
CA ASN A 30 -12.58 15.65 -18.07
C ASN A 30 -12.56 14.12 -18.16
N VAL A 31 -11.60 13.50 -17.49
CA VAL A 31 -11.49 12.04 -17.37
C VAL A 31 -11.43 11.66 -15.90
N LEU A 32 -12.32 10.77 -15.48
CA LEU A 32 -12.33 10.22 -14.12
C LEU A 32 -12.35 8.69 -14.21
N ILE A 33 -11.29 8.05 -13.74
CA ILE A 33 -11.22 6.59 -13.59
C ILE A 33 -11.36 6.26 -12.11
N VAL A 34 -12.34 5.41 -11.80
CA VAL A 34 -12.55 4.86 -10.46
C VAL A 34 -12.25 3.37 -10.54
N THR A 35 -11.25 2.93 -9.80
CA THR A 35 -10.95 1.50 -9.61
C THR A 35 -11.32 1.09 -8.19
N ILE A 36 -11.97 -0.05 -8.06
CA ILE A 36 -12.44 -0.62 -6.79
C ILE A 36 -11.72 -1.95 -6.62
N ASP A 37 -10.90 -2.05 -5.58
CA ASP A 37 -10.10 -3.24 -5.29
C ASP A 37 -11.00 -4.45 -5.00
N THR A 38 -10.65 -5.61 -5.52
CA THR A 38 -11.33 -6.90 -5.33
C THR A 38 -12.82 -6.94 -5.70
N LEU A 39 -13.36 -5.97 -6.46
CA LEU A 39 -14.80 -5.94 -6.77
C LEU A 39 -15.16 -6.96 -7.84
N ARG A 40 -15.92 -7.99 -7.44
CA ARG A 40 -16.49 -9.00 -8.35
C ARG A 40 -17.56 -8.41 -9.26
N TYR A 41 -17.54 -8.87 -10.51
CA TYR A 41 -18.58 -8.55 -11.49
C TYR A 41 -19.98 -8.93 -11.01
N ASP A 42 -20.14 -10.15 -10.45
CA ASP A 42 -21.42 -10.78 -10.08
C ASP A 42 -21.96 -10.33 -8.72
N HIS A 43 -21.32 -9.38 -8.02
CA HIS A 43 -21.78 -8.78 -6.77
C HIS A 43 -22.42 -7.38 -6.94
N LEU A 44 -22.74 -6.99 -8.20
CA LEU A 44 -23.42 -5.74 -8.51
C LEU A 44 -24.87 -5.96 -8.93
N GLY A 45 -25.78 -5.05 -8.55
CA GLY A 45 -27.20 -5.10 -8.91
C GLY A 45 -27.42 -5.04 -10.42
N CYS A 46 -26.72 -4.17 -11.14
CA CYS A 46 -26.77 -4.08 -12.60
C CYS A 46 -26.32 -5.36 -13.32
N ASN A 47 -25.60 -6.25 -12.65
CA ASN A 47 -25.14 -7.53 -13.16
C ASN A 47 -25.96 -8.73 -12.66
N GLY A 48 -27.08 -8.47 -11.96
CA GLY A 48 -28.06 -9.49 -11.59
C GLY A 48 -28.00 -9.96 -10.13
N PHE A 49 -27.12 -9.39 -9.30
CA PHE A 49 -27.10 -9.71 -7.87
C PHE A 49 -28.24 -9.00 -7.14
N ALA A 50 -29.35 -9.67 -6.96
CA ALA A 50 -30.59 -9.09 -6.40
C ALA A 50 -30.46 -8.57 -4.96
N LEU A 51 -29.43 -9.01 -4.23
CA LEU A 51 -29.15 -8.61 -2.85
C LEU A 51 -28.07 -7.49 -2.76
N ALA A 52 -27.60 -6.99 -3.89
CA ALA A 52 -26.64 -5.88 -3.92
C ALA A 52 -27.27 -4.57 -3.45
N HIS A 53 -26.49 -3.78 -2.74
CA HIS A 53 -26.83 -2.39 -2.38
C HIS A 53 -25.91 -1.42 -3.14
N THR A 54 -26.05 -1.38 -4.49
CA THR A 54 -25.19 -0.62 -5.41
C THR A 54 -25.94 0.37 -6.30
N PRO A 55 -26.89 1.18 -5.72
CA PRO A 55 -27.78 2.03 -6.52
C PRO A 55 -27.05 3.08 -7.37
N THR A 56 -25.87 3.51 -6.96
CA THR A 56 -25.10 4.51 -7.73
C THR A 56 -24.45 3.86 -8.95
N ILE A 57 -23.78 2.73 -8.75
CA ILE A 57 -23.11 1.98 -9.83
C ILE A 57 -24.18 1.48 -10.80
N ASP A 58 -25.32 0.98 -10.30
CA ASP A 58 -26.45 0.52 -11.12
C ASP A 58 -27.04 1.64 -11.97
N ARG A 59 -27.19 2.84 -11.43
CA ARG A 59 -27.62 4.05 -12.16
C ARG A 59 -26.63 4.43 -13.22
N LEU A 60 -25.32 4.48 -12.92
CA LEU A 60 -24.29 4.78 -13.91
C LEU A 60 -24.28 3.76 -15.06
N ALA A 61 -24.49 2.47 -14.73
CA ALA A 61 -24.62 1.40 -15.73
C ALA A 61 -25.87 1.55 -16.59
N ALA A 62 -26.98 2.03 -16.03
CA ALA A 62 -28.23 2.27 -16.75
C ALA A 62 -28.20 3.53 -17.61
N GLU A 63 -27.48 4.57 -17.17
CA GLU A 63 -27.31 5.85 -17.90
C GLU A 63 -26.16 5.81 -18.92
N GLY A 64 -25.23 4.85 -18.80
CA GLY A 64 -24.00 4.74 -19.60
C GLY A 64 -23.90 3.44 -20.39
N VAL A 65 -22.67 3.06 -20.71
CA VAL A 65 -22.34 1.80 -21.36
C VAL A 65 -21.81 0.82 -20.32
N ARG A 66 -22.37 -0.39 -20.29
CA ARG A 66 -21.95 -1.49 -19.44
C ARG A 66 -21.43 -2.65 -20.28
N PHE A 67 -20.23 -3.14 -19.95
CA PHE A 67 -19.70 -4.38 -20.52
C PHE A 67 -19.94 -5.53 -19.55
N THR A 68 -20.45 -6.66 -20.09
CA THR A 68 -20.79 -7.86 -19.29
C THR A 68 -19.67 -8.90 -19.30
N ASN A 69 -18.59 -8.67 -20.05
CA ASN A 69 -17.55 -9.67 -20.27
C ASN A 69 -16.16 -9.01 -20.26
N THR A 70 -15.82 -8.38 -19.12
CA THR A 70 -14.52 -7.70 -18.95
C THR A 70 -13.59 -8.54 -18.08
N VAL A 71 -12.34 -8.69 -18.53
CA VAL A 71 -11.34 -9.50 -17.80
C VAL A 71 -10.13 -8.65 -17.41
N SER A 72 -9.75 -8.78 -16.16
CA SER A 72 -8.49 -8.25 -15.63
C SER A 72 -7.29 -9.09 -16.09
N SER A 73 -6.16 -8.44 -16.30
CA SER A 73 -4.91 -9.10 -16.72
C SER A 73 -4.22 -9.90 -15.60
N ALA A 74 -4.56 -9.63 -14.34
CA ALA A 74 -4.01 -10.32 -13.18
C ALA A 74 -4.99 -10.26 -12.00
N PRO A 75 -5.07 -11.28 -11.15
CA PRO A 75 -5.90 -11.29 -9.95
C PRO A 75 -5.20 -10.61 -8.76
N ILE A 76 -4.43 -9.55 -9.00
CA ILE A 76 -3.58 -8.89 -7.99
C ILE A 76 -3.35 -7.42 -8.34
N THR A 77 -3.35 -6.56 -7.34
CA THR A 77 -3.52 -5.11 -7.43
C THR A 77 -2.51 -4.38 -8.32
N MET A 78 -1.21 -4.51 -8.02
CA MET A 78 -0.17 -3.72 -8.72
C MET A 78 -0.03 -4.09 -10.20
N PRO A 79 0.06 -5.38 -10.62
CA PRO A 79 0.09 -5.77 -12.02
C PRO A 79 -1.16 -5.34 -12.78
N SER A 80 -2.34 -5.47 -12.18
CA SER A 80 -3.59 -5.09 -12.81
C SER A 80 -3.68 -3.57 -13.03
N HIS A 81 -3.35 -2.74 -12.03
CA HIS A 81 -3.34 -1.29 -12.19
C HIS A 81 -2.27 -0.83 -13.17
N SER A 82 -1.10 -1.49 -13.21
CA SER A 82 -0.11 -1.25 -14.26
C SER A 82 -0.70 -1.47 -15.65
N SER A 83 -1.50 -2.54 -15.83
CA SER A 83 -2.20 -2.82 -17.09
C SER A 83 -3.28 -1.76 -17.40
N ILE A 84 -4.09 -1.35 -16.41
CA ILE A 84 -5.14 -0.33 -16.55
C ILE A 84 -4.56 1.02 -16.97
N LEU A 85 -3.40 1.41 -16.40
CA LEU A 85 -2.81 2.73 -16.60
C LEU A 85 -1.86 2.81 -17.79
N THR A 86 -1.31 1.68 -18.27
CA THR A 86 -0.41 1.67 -19.44
C THR A 86 -1.06 1.15 -20.71
N GLY A 87 -2.11 0.31 -20.58
CA GLY A 87 -2.70 -0.45 -21.68
C GLY A 87 -1.82 -1.63 -22.13
N LEU A 88 -0.88 -2.07 -21.29
CA LEU A 88 0.03 -3.18 -21.56
C LEU A 88 -0.35 -4.40 -20.70
N PHE A 89 -0.12 -5.61 -21.21
CA PHE A 89 -0.20 -6.82 -20.40
C PHE A 89 0.99 -6.96 -19.45
N PRO A 90 0.88 -7.73 -18.37
CA PRO A 90 1.98 -7.96 -17.43
C PRO A 90 3.30 -8.42 -18.08
N PRO A 91 3.32 -9.29 -19.10
CA PRO A 91 4.56 -9.60 -19.82
C PRO A 91 5.23 -8.39 -20.47
N ALA A 92 4.46 -7.39 -20.93
CA ALA A 92 4.99 -6.20 -21.55
C ALA A 92 5.46 -5.14 -20.55
N HIS A 93 4.67 -4.81 -19.51
CA HIS A 93 5.08 -3.80 -18.54
C HIS A 93 6.02 -4.35 -17.44
N GLY A 94 6.18 -5.67 -17.32
CA GLY A 94 7.16 -6.34 -16.46
C GLY A 94 6.81 -6.39 -14.97
N VAL A 95 5.73 -5.76 -14.51
CA VAL A 95 5.25 -5.82 -13.11
C VAL A 95 4.41 -7.08 -12.94
N ARG A 96 4.86 -8.02 -12.11
CA ARG A 96 4.28 -9.36 -12.01
C ARG A 96 3.79 -9.73 -10.60
N ASP A 97 4.08 -8.91 -9.59
CA ASP A 97 3.59 -9.07 -8.22
C ASP A 97 3.42 -7.72 -7.49
N ASN A 98 2.95 -7.76 -6.25
CA ASN A 98 2.67 -6.60 -5.42
C ASN A 98 3.88 -6.06 -4.62
N GLY A 99 5.08 -6.54 -4.83
CA GLY A 99 6.16 -6.19 -3.90
C GLY A 99 7.55 -6.00 -4.51
N ALA A 100 7.96 -6.93 -5.34
CA ALA A 100 9.33 -6.99 -5.86
C ALA A 100 9.57 -6.04 -7.03
N TYR A 101 8.52 -5.53 -7.66
CA TYR A 101 8.58 -4.73 -8.88
C TYR A 101 8.00 -3.34 -8.68
N ALA A 102 8.53 -2.39 -9.43
CA ALA A 102 7.91 -1.09 -9.69
C ALA A 102 7.78 -0.89 -11.20
N LEU A 103 6.86 -0.04 -11.63
CA LEU A 103 6.69 0.26 -13.04
C LEU A 103 7.95 0.95 -13.57
N GLY A 104 8.49 0.46 -14.70
CA GLY A 104 9.67 1.07 -15.31
C GLY A 104 9.34 2.40 -15.98
N ASP A 105 10.26 3.36 -15.96
CA ASP A 105 10.08 4.72 -16.52
C ASP A 105 9.78 4.72 -18.04
N SER A 106 10.06 3.63 -18.74
CA SER A 106 9.76 3.47 -20.17
C SER A 106 8.33 2.97 -20.45
N ALA A 107 7.59 2.55 -19.42
CA ALA A 107 6.18 2.20 -19.53
C ALA A 107 5.33 3.47 -19.44
N VAL A 108 4.99 4.04 -20.57
CA VAL A 108 4.26 5.32 -20.62
C VAL A 108 2.82 5.16 -20.13
N THR A 109 2.48 5.87 -19.07
CA THR A 109 1.16 5.82 -18.44
C THR A 109 0.13 6.72 -19.16
N LEU A 110 -1.16 6.47 -18.90
CA LEU A 110 -2.24 7.36 -19.33
C LEU A 110 -2.06 8.77 -18.73
N ALA A 111 -1.58 8.87 -17.50
CA ALA A 111 -1.36 10.16 -16.84
C ALA A 111 -0.28 10.98 -17.55
N GLU A 112 0.83 10.39 -17.97
CA GLU A 112 1.86 11.08 -18.77
C GLU A 112 1.31 11.58 -20.11
N ARG A 113 0.50 10.76 -20.79
CA ARG A 113 -0.11 11.12 -22.07
C ARG A 113 -1.08 12.30 -21.91
N LEU A 114 -1.92 12.27 -20.87
CA LEU A 114 -2.90 13.32 -20.62
C LEU A 114 -2.25 14.59 -20.05
N HIS A 115 -1.24 14.47 -19.21
CA HIS A 115 -0.43 15.61 -18.76
C HIS A 115 0.24 16.31 -19.97
N GLY A 116 0.83 15.53 -20.88
CA GLY A 116 1.40 16.05 -22.13
C GLY A 116 0.36 16.70 -23.06
N ALA A 117 -0.91 16.32 -22.95
CA ALA A 117 -2.03 16.92 -23.66
C ALA A 117 -2.65 18.14 -22.96
N GLY A 118 -2.08 18.57 -21.81
CA GLY A 118 -2.47 19.78 -21.08
C GLY A 118 -3.53 19.57 -19.99
N TYR A 119 -3.84 18.35 -19.63
CA TYR A 119 -4.69 18.05 -18.46
C TYR A 119 -3.95 18.33 -17.14
N THR A 120 -4.68 18.70 -16.10
CA THR A 120 -4.20 18.55 -14.72
C THR A 120 -4.44 17.11 -14.29
N THR A 121 -3.43 16.47 -13.69
CA THR A 121 -3.43 15.02 -13.45
C THR A 121 -3.32 14.72 -11.96
N HIS A 122 -4.28 13.97 -11.41
CA HIS A 122 -4.37 13.72 -9.98
C HIS A 122 -4.71 12.26 -9.70
N ALA A 123 -4.15 11.71 -8.60
CA ALA A 123 -4.50 10.38 -8.11
C ALA A 123 -4.79 10.40 -6.61
N PHE A 124 -5.76 9.60 -6.17
CA PHE A 124 -6.13 9.39 -4.77
C PHE A 124 -6.11 7.91 -4.48
N ILE A 125 -5.08 7.44 -3.75
CA ILE A 125 -4.74 6.04 -3.60
C ILE A 125 -5.10 5.55 -2.20
N SER A 126 -5.61 4.34 -2.10
CA SER A 126 -6.07 3.74 -0.84
C SER A 126 -5.28 2.50 -0.41
N ALA A 127 -4.41 1.96 -1.26
CA ALA A 127 -3.63 0.75 -0.99
C ALA A 127 -2.12 1.02 -0.92
N LEU A 128 -1.44 0.34 0.00
CA LEU A 128 0.02 0.44 0.16
C LEU A 128 0.78 0.02 -1.10
N VAL A 129 0.31 -1.01 -1.79
CA VAL A 129 0.93 -1.54 -3.00
C VAL A 129 0.83 -0.60 -4.21
N LEU A 130 0.06 0.49 -4.08
CA LEU A 130 -0.04 1.56 -5.08
C LEU A 130 0.69 2.84 -4.64
N ASN A 131 1.46 2.81 -3.54
CA ASN A 131 2.25 3.97 -3.12
C ASN A 131 3.24 4.39 -4.22
N ARG A 132 3.58 5.70 -4.30
CA ARG A 132 4.47 6.28 -5.32
C ARG A 132 5.80 5.56 -5.51
N ARG A 133 6.28 4.84 -4.49
CA ARG A 133 7.50 4.00 -4.59
C ARG A 133 7.41 2.89 -5.63
N TYR A 134 6.20 2.55 -6.08
CA TYR A 134 5.94 1.59 -7.14
C TYR A 134 5.84 2.23 -8.52
N HIS A 135 6.08 3.55 -8.61
CA HIS A 135 6.16 4.34 -9.83
C HIS A 135 4.88 4.38 -10.68
N LEU A 136 3.69 4.18 -10.08
CA LEU A 136 2.42 4.46 -10.73
C LEU A 136 2.07 5.97 -10.69
N ASP A 137 2.86 6.77 -10.00
CA ASP A 137 2.72 8.22 -9.93
C ASP A 137 3.25 8.95 -11.18
N GLN A 138 3.85 8.23 -12.14
CA GLN A 138 4.36 8.77 -13.39
C GLN A 138 3.27 9.54 -14.14
N GLY A 139 3.52 10.83 -14.41
CA GLY A 139 2.61 11.72 -15.12
C GLY A 139 1.52 12.38 -14.27
N PHE A 140 1.40 12.08 -12.99
CA PHE A 140 0.49 12.77 -12.08
C PHE A 140 1.15 14.00 -11.45
N GLU A 141 0.50 15.19 -11.55
CA GLU A 141 0.91 16.41 -10.86
C GLU A 141 0.77 16.28 -9.34
N THR A 142 -0.28 15.56 -8.90
CA THR A 142 -0.53 15.24 -7.50
C THR A 142 -0.89 13.78 -7.37
N TYR A 143 -0.17 13.09 -6.51
CA TYR A 143 -0.41 11.69 -6.18
C TYR A 143 -0.61 11.59 -4.66
N ASP A 144 -1.86 11.50 -4.23
CA ASP A 144 -2.24 11.43 -2.81
C ASP A 144 -2.24 9.97 -2.36
N ASP A 145 -1.12 9.52 -1.85
CA ASP A 145 -0.86 8.21 -1.26
C ASP A 145 -0.62 8.29 0.26
N ASP A 146 -1.15 9.32 0.92
CA ASP A 146 -1.14 9.47 2.37
C ASP A 146 -2.18 8.56 3.02
N LEU A 147 -1.73 7.36 3.41
CA LEU A 147 -2.56 6.30 3.99
C LEU A 147 -2.68 6.41 5.53
N TRP A 148 -2.05 7.43 6.16
CA TRP A 148 -2.03 7.55 7.61
C TRP A 148 -3.36 8.03 8.19
N SER A 149 -3.76 7.43 9.32
CA SER A 149 -4.81 7.91 10.20
C SER A 149 -4.23 8.09 11.61
N GLU A 150 -4.46 9.26 12.21
CA GLU A 150 -4.07 9.52 13.60
C GLU A 150 -4.97 8.74 14.58
N ASP A 151 -6.18 8.39 14.16
CA ASP A 151 -7.21 7.77 14.98
C ASP A 151 -7.18 6.23 14.96
N GLU A 152 -6.40 5.61 14.08
CA GLU A 152 -6.30 4.17 14.02
C GLU A 152 -5.20 3.67 14.97
N PRO A 153 -5.51 2.68 15.86
CA PRO A 153 -4.48 2.07 16.65
C PRO A 153 -3.39 1.55 15.70
N LYS A 154 -2.12 1.83 15.99
CA LYS A 154 -0.95 1.36 15.24
C LYS A 154 -0.81 -0.17 15.31
N LEU A 155 -1.93 -0.86 15.17
CA LEU A 155 -2.03 -2.30 15.22
C LEU A 155 -1.76 -2.82 13.82
N PHE A 156 -0.50 -3.16 13.60
CA PHE A 156 -0.01 -3.98 12.51
C PHE A 156 -0.35 -3.60 11.06
N MET A 157 0.60 -2.95 10.44
CA MET A 157 1.18 -3.25 9.12
C MET A 157 0.30 -3.18 7.86
N ILE A 158 -1.02 -3.25 7.94
CA ILE A 158 -1.89 -2.99 6.80
C ILE A 158 -2.20 -1.50 6.81
N ARG A 159 -1.59 -0.77 5.87
CA ARG A 159 -1.87 0.65 5.66
C ARG A 159 -2.84 0.76 4.51
N GLU A 160 -4.06 1.09 4.85
CA GLU A 160 -5.15 1.30 3.90
C GLU A 160 -5.86 2.62 4.23
N ARG A 161 -6.50 3.20 3.24
CA ARG A 161 -7.35 4.36 3.44
C ARG A 161 -8.77 3.98 3.05
N GLN A 162 -9.68 4.00 4.02
CA GLN A 162 -11.08 3.66 3.82
C GLN A 162 -11.77 4.59 2.82
N ALA A 163 -12.76 4.08 2.10
CA ALA A 163 -13.46 4.76 1.02
C ALA A 163 -14.00 6.17 1.39
N PRO A 164 -14.59 6.44 2.58
CA PRO A 164 -15.03 7.77 2.94
C PRO A 164 -13.91 8.82 2.92
N ARG A 165 -12.73 8.47 3.43
CA ARG A 165 -11.57 9.38 3.47
C ARG A 165 -11.02 9.66 2.07
N THR A 166 -11.00 8.64 1.21
CA THR A 166 -10.58 8.80 -0.19
C THR A 166 -11.52 9.72 -0.94
N ALA A 167 -12.84 9.55 -0.76
CA ALA A 167 -13.85 10.42 -1.34
C ALA A 167 -13.73 11.86 -0.82
N ASP A 168 -13.50 12.06 0.48
CA ASP A 168 -13.32 13.39 1.09
C ASP A 168 -12.12 14.13 0.51
N ARG A 169 -10.99 13.41 0.31
CA ARG A 169 -9.77 13.96 -0.32
C ARG A 169 -10.05 14.43 -1.74
N PHE A 170 -10.69 13.59 -2.56
CA PHE A 170 -11.10 13.95 -3.91
C PHE A 170 -12.06 15.16 -3.89
N LEU A 171 -13.11 15.13 -3.09
CA LEU A 171 -14.12 16.21 -3.05
C LEU A 171 -13.52 17.55 -2.61
N LYS A 172 -12.56 17.53 -1.70
CA LYS A 172 -11.83 18.74 -1.29
C LYS A 172 -11.02 19.29 -2.47
N TRP A 173 -10.22 18.45 -3.13
CA TRP A 173 -9.46 18.85 -4.31
C TRP A 173 -10.38 19.35 -5.42
N PHE A 174 -11.47 18.62 -5.70
CA PHE A 174 -12.44 19.00 -6.73
C PHE A 174 -13.06 20.37 -6.46
N GLY A 175 -13.37 20.70 -5.21
CA GLY A 175 -13.86 22.01 -4.84
C GLY A 175 -12.86 23.15 -5.13
N ASP A 176 -11.57 22.89 -5.05
CA ASP A 176 -10.51 23.84 -5.41
C ASP A 176 -10.39 23.98 -6.94
N TRP A 177 -10.40 22.86 -7.68
CA TRP A 177 -10.39 22.86 -9.14
C TRP A 177 -11.63 23.55 -9.71
N ASP A 178 -12.82 23.24 -9.18
CA ASP A 178 -14.12 23.76 -9.66
C ASP A 178 -14.19 25.30 -9.63
N ARG A 179 -13.45 25.94 -8.71
CA ARG A 179 -13.38 27.43 -8.64
C ARG A 179 -12.66 28.05 -9.83
N THR A 180 -11.76 27.35 -10.47
CA THR A 180 -10.92 27.88 -11.56
C THR A 180 -11.27 27.30 -12.91
N ARG A 181 -11.58 26.02 -13.02
CA ARG A 181 -11.84 25.24 -14.24
C ARG A 181 -10.89 25.61 -15.38
N SER A 182 -9.63 25.89 -15.06
CA SER A 182 -8.68 26.47 -16.03
C SER A 182 -8.22 25.46 -17.08
N LYS A 183 -8.26 24.18 -16.75
CA LYS A 183 -7.86 23.05 -17.61
C LYS A 183 -8.76 21.85 -17.32
N PRO A 184 -8.97 20.95 -18.30
CA PRO A 184 -9.61 19.68 -18.02
C PRO A 184 -8.75 18.86 -17.03
N PHE A 185 -9.39 18.02 -16.23
CA PHE A 185 -8.68 17.12 -15.33
C PHE A 185 -8.65 15.69 -15.84
N PHE A 186 -7.60 14.98 -15.50
CA PHE A 186 -7.58 13.53 -15.38
C PHE A 186 -7.40 13.17 -13.90
N THR A 187 -8.34 12.41 -13.36
CA THR A 187 -8.24 11.92 -12.00
C THR A 187 -8.41 10.41 -11.95
N TRP A 188 -7.55 9.75 -11.21
CA TRP A 188 -7.68 8.35 -10.82
C TRP A 188 -7.99 8.26 -9.34
N ILE A 189 -9.12 7.62 -9.00
CA ILE A 189 -9.52 7.31 -7.63
C ILE A 189 -9.46 5.80 -7.45
N HIS A 190 -8.73 5.35 -6.45
CA HIS A 190 -8.67 3.95 -6.05
C HIS A 190 -9.31 3.78 -4.68
N PHE A 191 -10.31 2.92 -4.57
CA PHE A 191 -10.91 2.46 -3.33
C PHE A 191 -10.36 1.09 -2.97
N PHE A 192 -9.84 0.94 -1.73
CA PHE A 192 -9.31 -0.33 -1.24
C PHE A 192 -10.42 -1.27 -0.80
N ASP A 193 -11.51 -0.73 -0.20
CA ASP A 193 -12.70 -1.53 0.08
C ASP A 193 -13.33 -2.03 -1.25
N PRO A 194 -13.77 -3.30 -1.32
CA PRO A 194 -13.95 -4.35 -0.32
C PRO A 194 -12.78 -5.35 -0.28
N HIS A 195 -11.70 -5.05 0.37
CA HIS A 195 -10.54 -5.92 0.51
C HIS A 195 -10.43 -6.47 1.95
N GLN A 196 -10.04 -7.75 2.12
CA GLN A 196 -9.77 -8.30 3.46
C GLN A 196 -8.65 -7.55 4.20
N PRO A 197 -8.78 -7.38 5.55
CA PRO A 197 -9.90 -7.81 6.42
C PRO A 197 -11.08 -6.83 6.31
N TYR A 198 -12.27 -7.37 6.08
CA TYR A 198 -13.49 -6.56 5.90
C TYR A 198 -13.86 -5.80 7.19
N ARG A 199 -14.05 -4.47 7.08
CA ARG A 199 -14.37 -3.56 8.19
C ARG A 199 -15.53 -2.63 7.83
N PRO A 200 -16.67 -3.16 7.38
CA PRO A 200 -17.79 -2.34 6.96
C PRO A 200 -18.38 -1.56 8.14
N SER A 201 -19.07 -0.46 7.83
CA SER A 201 -19.86 0.23 8.85
C SER A 201 -20.98 -0.68 9.38
N ARG A 202 -21.40 -0.47 10.64
CA ARG A 202 -22.49 -1.25 11.23
C ARG A 202 -23.80 -1.08 10.42
N ALA A 203 -24.04 0.08 9.85
CA ALA A 203 -25.23 0.37 9.06
C ALA A 203 -25.23 -0.47 7.76
N ASP A 204 -24.10 -0.58 7.08
CA ASP A 204 -23.96 -1.38 5.86
C ASP A 204 -24.05 -2.86 6.15
N LEU A 205 -23.43 -3.32 7.25
CA LEU A 205 -23.45 -4.72 7.65
C LEU A 205 -24.87 -5.25 7.93
N VAL A 206 -25.76 -4.42 8.49
CA VAL A 206 -27.15 -4.82 8.79
C VAL A 206 -27.97 -5.00 7.51
N GLN A 207 -27.62 -4.29 6.44
CA GLN A 207 -28.38 -4.30 5.18
C GLN A 207 -27.82 -5.28 4.14
N SER A 208 -26.63 -5.81 4.35
CA SER A 208 -25.90 -6.62 3.38
C SER A 208 -25.87 -8.10 3.78
N VAL A 209 -25.65 -8.99 2.82
CA VAL A 209 -25.62 -10.44 3.05
C VAL A 209 -24.28 -10.93 3.61
N SER A 210 -23.22 -10.18 3.41
CA SER A 210 -21.89 -10.49 3.92
C SER A 210 -21.10 -9.21 4.27
N PRO A 211 -20.03 -9.31 5.05
CA PRO A 211 -19.12 -8.17 5.27
C PRO A 211 -18.52 -7.63 3.97
N TYR A 212 -18.23 -8.47 2.98
CA TYR A 212 -17.75 -8.07 1.66
C TYR A 212 -18.78 -7.21 0.92
N ASP A 213 -20.04 -7.64 0.84
CA ASP A 213 -21.13 -6.89 0.21
C ASP A 213 -21.43 -5.58 0.95
N ALA A 214 -21.24 -5.57 2.28
CA ALA A 214 -21.38 -4.35 3.08
C ALA A 214 -20.33 -3.29 2.74
N GLU A 215 -19.10 -3.68 2.45
CA GLU A 215 -18.07 -2.77 1.98
C GLU A 215 -18.35 -2.28 0.57
N ILE A 216 -18.83 -3.13 -0.34
CA ILE A 216 -19.28 -2.71 -1.67
C ILE A 216 -20.36 -1.62 -1.56
N ALA A 217 -21.35 -1.82 -0.69
CA ALA A 217 -22.39 -0.81 -0.44
C ALA A 217 -21.80 0.50 0.12
N GLY A 218 -20.78 0.40 0.97
CA GLY A 218 -20.02 1.52 1.48
C GLY A 218 -19.34 2.33 0.37
N VAL A 219 -18.65 1.65 -0.53
CA VAL A 219 -17.98 2.24 -1.70
C VAL A 219 -18.99 2.87 -2.66
N ASP A 220 -20.07 2.16 -3.00
CA ASP A 220 -21.13 2.68 -3.87
C ASP A 220 -21.66 4.04 -3.37
N ARG A 221 -21.89 4.15 -2.05
CA ARG A 221 -22.31 5.41 -1.43
C ARG A 221 -21.27 6.52 -1.59
N GLN A 222 -19.96 6.21 -1.52
CA GLN A 222 -18.91 7.22 -1.72
C GLN A 222 -18.82 7.63 -3.19
N ILE A 223 -18.97 6.71 -4.12
CA ILE A 223 -19.10 7.02 -5.56
C ILE A 223 -20.33 7.90 -5.77
N GLY A 224 -21.44 7.63 -5.07
CA GLY A 224 -22.63 8.47 -5.08
C GLY A 224 -22.35 9.91 -4.68
N ARG A 225 -21.63 10.13 -3.59
CA ARG A 225 -21.21 11.48 -3.15
C ARG A 225 -20.40 12.21 -4.23
N ILE A 226 -19.50 11.53 -4.88
CA ILE A 226 -18.68 12.07 -5.96
C ILE A 226 -19.56 12.43 -7.16
N VAL A 227 -20.33 11.48 -7.67
CA VAL A 227 -21.18 11.62 -8.87
C VAL A 227 -22.22 12.72 -8.66
N ASP A 228 -22.88 12.76 -7.51
CA ASP A 228 -23.89 13.77 -7.20
C ASP A 228 -23.26 15.18 -7.08
N THR A 229 -22.03 15.27 -6.58
CA THR A 229 -21.28 16.54 -6.56
C THR A 229 -20.93 16.99 -7.97
N LEU A 230 -20.39 16.11 -8.83
CA LEU A 230 -20.07 16.43 -10.22
C LEU A 230 -21.35 16.84 -11.00
N ARG A 231 -22.47 16.14 -10.76
CA ARG A 231 -23.78 16.44 -11.38
C ARG A 231 -24.31 17.81 -10.93
N ALA A 232 -24.27 18.08 -9.63
CA ALA A 232 -24.73 19.36 -9.07
C ALA A 232 -23.89 20.56 -9.56
N ARG A 233 -22.63 20.33 -9.91
CA ARG A 233 -21.73 21.35 -10.48
C ARG A 233 -21.78 21.42 -12.01
N GLY A 234 -22.63 20.60 -12.66
CA GLY A 234 -22.74 20.53 -14.13
C GLY A 234 -21.47 20.07 -14.83
N VAL A 235 -20.67 19.20 -14.16
CA VAL A 235 -19.41 18.71 -14.68
C VAL A 235 -19.52 17.25 -15.14
N LEU A 236 -20.48 16.47 -14.61
CA LEU A 236 -20.60 15.05 -14.86
C LEU A 236 -20.78 14.71 -16.34
N ASP A 237 -21.67 15.41 -17.04
CA ASP A 237 -21.98 15.16 -18.45
C ASP A 237 -20.80 15.49 -19.41
N ASP A 238 -19.86 16.30 -18.90
CA ASP A 238 -18.60 16.67 -19.56
C ASP A 238 -17.40 15.90 -18.99
N THR A 239 -17.65 14.78 -18.37
CA THR A 239 -16.64 13.90 -17.81
C THR A 239 -16.79 12.49 -18.34
N LEU A 240 -15.73 11.98 -18.99
CA LEU A 240 -15.60 10.57 -19.28
C LEU A 240 -15.31 9.84 -17.97
N LEU A 241 -16.37 9.29 -17.36
CA LEU A 241 -16.29 8.52 -16.12
C LEU A 241 -16.20 7.03 -16.44
N ILE A 242 -15.17 6.37 -15.95
CA ILE A 242 -14.96 4.93 -16.05
C ILE A 242 -14.96 4.35 -14.64
N VAL A 243 -15.83 3.36 -14.38
CA VAL A 243 -15.86 2.58 -13.15
C VAL A 243 -15.51 1.14 -13.47
N THR A 244 -14.49 0.61 -12.83
CA THR A 244 -14.01 -0.77 -13.02
C THR A 244 -13.41 -1.32 -11.72
N ALA A 245 -13.08 -2.60 -11.72
CA ALA A 245 -12.23 -3.20 -10.68
C ALA A 245 -10.87 -3.56 -11.28
N ASP A 246 -9.88 -3.68 -10.44
CA ASP A 246 -8.57 -4.22 -10.81
C ASP A 246 -8.61 -5.74 -10.88
N HIS A 247 -9.25 -6.40 -9.93
CA HIS A 247 -9.56 -7.85 -9.92
C HIS A 247 -10.79 -8.13 -9.03
N GLY A 248 -11.20 -9.39 -8.93
CA GLY A 248 -12.25 -9.87 -8.05
C GLY A 248 -11.71 -10.51 -6.77
N GLU A 249 -12.60 -11.24 -6.10
CA GLU A 249 -12.35 -11.93 -4.83
C GLU A 249 -12.93 -13.35 -4.89
N SER A 250 -12.19 -14.36 -4.46
CA SER A 250 -12.65 -15.76 -4.61
C SER A 250 -13.74 -16.15 -3.63
N LEU A 251 -13.73 -15.58 -2.41
CA LEU A 251 -14.74 -15.83 -1.37
C LEU A 251 -14.94 -17.33 -1.04
N GLY A 252 -13.89 -18.14 -1.21
CA GLY A 252 -13.91 -19.58 -0.97
C GLY A 252 -14.18 -20.44 -2.19
N GLU A 253 -14.52 -19.86 -3.36
CA GLU A 253 -14.65 -20.62 -4.60
C GLU A 253 -13.33 -21.26 -4.97
N HIS A 254 -13.37 -22.48 -5.52
CA HIS A 254 -12.17 -23.30 -5.81
C HIS A 254 -11.22 -23.49 -4.60
N GLY A 255 -11.69 -23.17 -3.38
CA GLY A 255 -10.94 -23.28 -2.13
C GLY A 255 -10.01 -22.12 -1.83
N GLU A 256 -9.91 -21.11 -2.69
CA GLU A 256 -9.18 -19.88 -2.41
C GLU A 256 -10.06 -18.93 -1.59
N GLN A 257 -9.58 -18.48 -0.42
CA GLN A 257 -10.39 -17.63 0.46
C GLN A 257 -10.40 -16.16 0.03
N THR A 258 -9.33 -15.73 -0.61
CA THR A 258 -9.10 -14.35 -1.04
C THR A 258 -8.90 -14.30 -2.57
N HIS A 259 -7.75 -13.83 -3.02
CA HIS A 259 -7.38 -13.68 -4.42
C HIS A 259 -5.87 -13.92 -4.60
N ALA A 260 -5.37 -13.68 -5.78
CA ALA A 260 -3.97 -13.61 -6.18
C ALA A 260 -3.34 -14.93 -6.64
N ILE A 261 -3.87 -16.11 -6.30
CA ILE A 261 -3.34 -17.40 -6.75
C ILE A 261 -4.05 -17.86 -8.01
N PHE A 262 -5.37 -17.98 -7.97
CA PHE A 262 -6.12 -18.47 -9.11
C PHE A 262 -6.57 -17.38 -10.07
N VAL A 263 -6.76 -17.81 -11.31
CA VAL A 263 -7.23 -16.98 -12.43
C VAL A 263 -8.64 -17.39 -12.87
N TYR A 264 -9.46 -17.92 -11.95
CA TYR A 264 -10.87 -18.20 -12.20
C TYR A 264 -11.68 -16.91 -12.32
N ASP A 265 -12.88 -16.99 -12.90
CA ASP A 265 -13.69 -15.79 -13.12
C ASP A 265 -14.03 -15.03 -11.85
N ALA A 266 -14.14 -15.71 -10.71
CA ALA A 266 -14.30 -15.06 -9.40
C ALA A 266 -13.22 -13.98 -9.12
N THR A 267 -12.00 -14.18 -9.61
CA THR A 267 -10.87 -13.26 -9.36
C THR A 267 -10.51 -12.38 -10.56
N VAL A 268 -10.92 -12.71 -11.79
CA VAL A 268 -10.51 -11.93 -12.98
C VAL A 268 -11.66 -11.36 -13.79
N HIS A 269 -12.91 -11.79 -13.58
CA HIS A 269 -14.07 -11.20 -14.24
C HIS A 269 -14.53 -9.98 -13.46
N VAL A 270 -14.32 -8.79 -14.03
CA VAL A 270 -14.51 -7.50 -13.36
C VAL A 270 -15.58 -6.66 -14.06
N PRO A 271 -16.26 -5.74 -13.35
CA PRO A 271 -17.16 -4.78 -13.99
C PRO A 271 -16.38 -3.75 -14.81
N LEU A 272 -17.01 -3.27 -15.92
CA LEU A 272 -16.56 -2.10 -16.65
C LEU A 272 -17.78 -1.29 -17.08
N ILE A 273 -17.88 -0.07 -16.57
CA ILE A 273 -18.94 0.89 -16.86
C ILE A 273 -18.30 2.17 -17.38
N VAL A 274 -18.78 2.65 -18.53
CA VAL A 274 -18.33 3.89 -19.17
C VAL A 274 -19.51 4.84 -19.23
N HIS A 275 -19.47 5.93 -18.46
CA HIS A 275 -20.49 6.95 -18.45
C HIS A 275 -19.95 8.24 -19.10
N TYR A 276 -20.47 8.57 -20.28
CA TYR A 276 -20.20 9.80 -21.00
C TYR A 276 -21.38 10.12 -21.94
N PRO A 277 -22.52 10.58 -21.40
CA PRO A 277 -23.81 10.66 -22.10
C PRO A 277 -23.81 11.65 -23.26
N THR A 278 -22.90 12.64 -23.26
CA THR A 278 -22.74 13.57 -24.38
C THR A 278 -22.16 12.92 -25.64
N ARG A 279 -21.57 11.73 -25.51
CA ARG A 279 -20.94 11.00 -26.63
C ARG A 279 -21.54 9.60 -26.85
N PHE A 280 -21.84 8.87 -25.80
CA PHE A 280 -22.30 7.49 -25.86
C PHE A 280 -23.72 7.36 -25.34
N HIS A 281 -24.55 6.62 -26.08
CA HIS A 281 -25.88 6.23 -25.59
C HIS A 281 -25.78 5.05 -24.62
N ALA A 282 -26.72 4.97 -23.70
CA ALA A 282 -26.82 3.84 -22.80
C ALA A 282 -26.95 2.51 -23.58
N ALA A 283 -26.09 1.56 -23.27
CA ALA A 283 -26.04 0.26 -23.94
C ALA A 283 -25.40 -0.82 -23.05
N VAL A 284 -25.69 -2.07 -23.39
CA VAL A 284 -25.06 -3.23 -22.77
C VAL A 284 -24.33 -4.01 -23.86
N TYR A 285 -23.03 -4.25 -23.66
CA TYR A 285 -22.20 -5.01 -24.59
C TYR A 285 -21.72 -6.30 -23.94
N ASP A 286 -21.92 -7.42 -24.63
CA ASP A 286 -21.45 -8.76 -24.21
C ASP A 286 -20.14 -9.17 -24.91
N SER A 287 -19.52 -8.26 -25.64
CA SER A 287 -18.22 -8.52 -26.27
C SER A 287 -17.11 -8.68 -25.22
N PRO A 288 -16.15 -9.59 -25.46
CA PRO A 288 -15.00 -9.73 -24.60
C PRO A 288 -14.13 -8.45 -24.66
N VAL A 289 -13.94 -7.82 -23.51
CA VAL A 289 -13.06 -6.66 -23.34
C VAL A 289 -12.07 -6.93 -22.20
N ARG A 290 -11.01 -6.14 -22.17
CA ARG A 290 -9.89 -6.34 -21.24
C ARG A 290 -9.55 -5.03 -20.56
N SER A 291 -9.01 -5.08 -19.36
CA SER A 291 -8.59 -3.88 -18.62
C SER A 291 -7.57 -3.02 -19.42
N VAL A 292 -6.73 -3.63 -20.26
CA VAL A 292 -5.78 -2.94 -21.15
C VAL A 292 -6.45 -2.13 -22.26
N ASP A 293 -7.73 -2.38 -22.58
CA ASP A 293 -8.48 -1.67 -23.62
C ASP A 293 -8.89 -0.25 -23.19
N ILE A 294 -8.78 0.07 -21.91
CA ILE A 294 -9.14 1.38 -21.34
C ILE A 294 -8.28 2.49 -21.92
N VAL A 295 -6.95 2.33 -21.93
CA VAL A 295 -6.02 3.37 -22.40
C VAL A 295 -6.25 3.77 -23.85
N PRO A 296 -6.21 2.86 -24.84
CA PRO A 296 -6.43 3.24 -26.23
C PRO A 296 -7.83 3.79 -26.47
N THR A 297 -8.84 3.34 -25.71
CA THR A 297 -10.21 3.86 -25.80
C THR A 297 -10.28 5.31 -25.30
N VAL A 298 -9.73 5.61 -24.12
CA VAL A 298 -9.68 6.98 -23.58
C VAL A 298 -8.97 7.91 -24.57
N LEU A 299 -7.80 7.53 -25.07
CA LEU A 299 -7.04 8.34 -26.02
C LEU A 299 -7.84 8.60 -27.30
N SER A 300 -8.56 7.61 -27.83
CA SER A 300 -9.43 7.77 -29.00
C SER A 300 -10.60 8.72 -28.74
N VAL A 301 -11.28 8.57 -27.60
CA VAL A 301 -12.38 9.47 -27.19
C VAL A 301 -11.93 10.92 -27.14
N LEU A 302 -10.70 11.16 -26.69
CA LEU A 302 -10.09 12.49 -26.57
C LEU A 302 -9.44 12.99 -27.89
N GLY A 303 -9.39 12.15 -28.91
CA GLY A 303 -8.71 12.47 -30.19
C GLY A 303 -7.19 12.58 -30.03
N LEU A 304 -6.61 11.90 -29.06
CA LEU A 304 -5.17 11.92 -28.78
C LEU A 304 -4.46 10.72 -29.43
N PRO A 305 -3.20 10.90 -29.88
CA PRO A 305 -2.40 9.81 -30.45
C PRO A 305 -1.88 8.85 -29.37
N GLY A 306 -1.42 7.68 -29.78
CA GLY A 306 -0.63 6.78 -28.94
C GLY A 306 -1.33 5.47 -28.57
N GLY A 307 -2.57 5.24 -28.96
CA GLY A 307 -3.27 3.97 -28.70
C GLY A 307 -2.62 2.74 -29.35
N SER A 308 -1.88 2.91 -30.45
CA SER A 308 -1.19 1.82 -31.15
C SER A 308 0.08 1.28 -30.45
N SER A 309 0.51 1.92 -29.37
CA SER A 309 1.66 1.46 -28.58
C SER A 309 1.24 0.69 -27.31
N THR A 310 0.04 0.12 -27.33
CA THR A 310 -0.54 -0.66 -26.23
C THR A 310 -0.94 -2.06 -26.72
N ASP A 311 -1.12 -3.00 -25.81
CA ASP A 311 -1.72 -4.32 -26.08
C ASP A 311 -3.26 -4.23 -26.19
N GLY A 312 -3.81 -3.09 -25.76
CA GLY A 312 -5.25 -2.84 -25.75
C GLY A 312 -5.85 -2.55 -27.12
N HIS A 313 -7.14 -2.83 -27.25
CA HIS A 313 -7.96 -2.51 -28.41
C HIS A 313 -8.79 -1.25 -28.13
N ASN A 314 -8.89 -0.36 -29.14
CA ASN A 314 -9.70 0.84 -29.04
C ASN A 314 -11.20 0.51 -29.20
N LEU A 315 -11.99 0.71 -28.16
CA LEU A 315 -13.43 0.43 -28.15
C LEU A 315 -14.29 1.63 -28.60
N ASP A 316 -13.74 2.83 -28.77
CA ASP A 316 -14.51 4.04 -29.16
C ASP A 316 -15.33 3.85 -30.45
N PRO A 317 -14.82 3.24 -31.53
CA PRO A 317 -15.63 2.97 -32.73
C PRO A 317 -16.79 2.02 -32.45
N VAL A 318 -16.61 1.04 -31.59
CA VAL A 318 -17.65 0.08 -31.18
C VAL A 318 -18.72 0.80 -30.37
N LEU A 319 -18.34 1.64 -29.42
CA LEU A 319 -19.24 2.42 -28.56
C LEU A 319 -20.05 3.44 -29.37
N LEU A 320 -19.52 3.89 -30.50
CA LEU A 320 -20.23 4.77 -31.46
C LEU A 320 -21.10 3.98 -32.48
N GLY A 321 -21.13 2.65 -32.39
CA GLY A 321 -21.84 1.80 -33.36
C GLY A 321 -21.25 1.81 -34.77
N LYS A 322 -19.98 2.25 -34.93
CA LYS A 322 -19.28 2.33 -36.21
C LYS A 322 -18.57 1.02 -36.58
N GLU A 323 -18.27 0.21 -35.61
CA GLU A 323 -17.63 -1.08 -35.80
C GLU A 323 -18.39 -2.17 -35.03
N PRO A 324 -18.35 -3.43 -35.50
CA PRO A 324 -18.94 -4.55 -34.78
C PRO A 324 -18.20 -4.82 -33.47
N GLN A 325 -18.89 -5.50 -32.55
CA GLN A 325 -18.28 -5.94 -31.28
C GLN A 325 -17.08 -6.87 -31.55
N PRO A 326 -15.91 -6.59 -31.00
CA PRO A 326 -14.73 -7.41 -31.25
C PRO A 326 -14.84 -8.77 -30.54
N GLN A 327 -14.18 -9.79 -31.12
CA GLN A 327 -14.00 -11.11 -30.48
C GLN A 327 -12.54 -11.24 -30.07
N LEU A 328 -12.17 -10.57 -28.98
CA LEU A 328 -10.79 -10.49 -28.51
C LEU A 328 -10.47 -11.64 -27.56
N PRO A 329 -9.29 -12.27 -27.68
CA PRO A 329 -8.81 -13.16 -26.64
C PRO A 329 -8.49 -12.35 -25.37
N GLN A 330 -8.93 -12.85 -24.21
CA GLN A 330 -8.73 -12.21 -22.94
C GLN A 330 -7.68 -12.98 -22.16
N TYR A 331 -6.59 -12.31 -21.81
CA TYR A 331 -5.45 -12.86 -21.09
C TYR A 331 -5.49 -12.53 -19.63
N SER A 332 -5.12 -13.50 -18.78
CA SER A 332 -4.80 -13.29 -17.36
C SER A 332 -3.67 -14.18 -16.90
N GLU A 333 -2.91 -13.73 -15.91
CA GLU A 333 -1.86 -14.52 -15.27
C GLU A 333 -1.82 -14.32 -13.76
N SER A 334 -1.30 -15.31 -13.05
CA SER A 334 -0.88 -15.19 -11.66
C SER A 334 0.48 -15.83 -11.47
N LEU A 335 1.44 -15.02 -11.00
CA LEU A 335 2.79 -15.47 -10.67
C LEU A 335 3.06 -15.46 -9.15
N LEU A 336 2.10 -15.01 -8.34
CA LEU A 336 2.27 -15.03 -6.89
C LEU A 336 2.53 -16.44 -6.36
N SER A 337 1.83 -17.43 -6.92
CA SER A 337 2.06 -18.84 -6.57
C SER A 337 3.52 -19.26 -6.74
N GLU A 338 4.19 -18.80 -7.81
CA GLU A 338 5.60 -19.10 -8.08
C GLU A 338 6.53 -18.26 -7.22
N VAL A 339 6.35 -16.94 -7.22
CA VAL A 339 7.23 -15.99 -6.54
C VAL A 339 7.15 -16.14 -5.03
N GLY A 340 5.91 -16.26 -4.49
CA GLY A 340 5.68 -16.34 -3.05
C GLY A 340 5.84 -17.72 -2.45
N PHE A 341 5.48 -18.78 -3.18
CA PHE A 341 5.33 -20.13 -2.61
C PHE A 341 6.10 -21.22 -3.36
N GLY A 342 6.72 -20.91 -4.50
CA GLY A 342 7.40 -21.90 -5.33
C GLY A 342 6.47 -22.87 -6.06
N MET A 343 5.16 -22.66 -6.04
CA MET A 343 4.20 -23.41 -6.84
C MET A 343 4.39 -23.07 -8.32
N ALA A 344 3.71 -23.78 -9.22
CA ALA A 344 3.70 -23.41 -10.62
C ALA A 344 2.91 -22.13 -10.87
N PRO A 345 3.33 -21.25 -11.81
CA PRO A 345 2.56 -20.10 -12.24
C PRO A 345 1.31 -20.52 -13.03
N LEU A 346 0.29 -19.68 -13.04
CA LEU A 346 -0.92 -19.88 -13.81
C LEU A 346 -1.05 -18.82 -14.91
N TYR A 347 -1.49 -19.28 -16.09
CA TYR A 347 -1.82 -18.42 -17.22
C TYR A 347 -3.17 -18.83 -17.79
N ALA A 348 -4.02 -17.87 -18.09
CA ALA A 348 -5.34 -18.14 -18.64
C ALA A 348 -5.59 -17.36 -19.92
N ILE A 349 -6.43 -17.96 -20.78
CA ILE A 349 -7.01 -17.29 -21.94
C ILE A 349 -8.49 -17.64 -22.04
N ARG A 350 -9.33 -16.62 -22.25
CA ARG A 350 -10.76 -16.77 -22.58
C ARG A 350 -10.96 -16.40 -24.04
N GLU A 351 -11.63 -17.26 -24.79
CA GLU A 351 -11.95 -17.05 -26.18
C GLU A 351 -13.14 -17.90 -26.62
N GLY A 352 -14.08 -17.30 -27.35
CA GLY A 352 -15.23 -18.00 -27.93
C GLY A 352 -16.12 -18.71 -26.92
N GLY A 353 -16.22 -18.19 -25.68
CA GLY A 353 -16.99 -18.77 -24.58
C GLY A 353 -16.28 -19.89 -23.83
N TYR A 354 -15.02 -20.22 -24.19
CA TYR A 354 -14.19 -21.16 -23.44
C TYR A 354 -13.10 -20.42 -22.68
N LYS A 355 -12.69 -21.03 -21.57
CA LYS A 355 -11.50 -20.61 -20.81
C LYS A 355 -10.54 -21.79 -20.67
N TYR A 356 -9.27 -21.54 -21.02
CA TYR A 356 -8.17 -22.48 -20.84
C TYR A 356 -7.22 -21.92 -19.81
N ILE A 357 -6.83 -22.76 -18.83
CA ILE A 357 -5.84 -22.41 -17.81
C ILE A 357 -4.62 -23.33 -18.02
N ARG A 358 -3.46 -22.72 -18.28
CA ARG A 358 -2.17 -23.40 -18.33
C ARG A 358 -1.65 -23.52 -16.91
N ALA A 359 -1.52 -24.74 -16.46
CA ALA A 359 -1.00 -25.19 -15.18
C ALA A 359 -0.29 -26.52 -15.37
N PRO A 360 0.41 -27.10 -14.38
CA PRO A 360 0.90 -28.48 -14.43
C PRO A 360 -0.22 -29.50 -14.71
N LYS A 361 -1.41 -29.25 -14.16
CA LYS A 361 -2.66 -29.95 -14.47
C LYS A 361 -3.58 -28.98 -15.20
N PRO A 362 -3.50 -28.86 -16.53
CA PRO A 362 -4.23 -27.83 -17.27
C PRO A 362 -5.75 -28.07 -17.23
N GLU A 363 -6.51 -27.00 -17.49
CA GLU A 363 -7.95 -27.00 -17.37
C GLU A 363 -8.60 -26.32 -18.57
N LEU A 364 -9.81 -26.77 -18.92
CA LEU A 364 -10.64 -26.16 -19.96
C LEU A 364 -12.10 -26.12 -19.49
N TYR A 365 -12.74 -24.94 -19.57
CA TYR A 365 -14.12 -24.71 -19.16
C TYR A 365 -14.96 -24.12 -20.29
N ASP A 366 -16.26 -24.44 -20.35
CA ASP A 366 -17.25 -23.77 -21.19
C ASP A 366 -18.05 -22.79 -20.32
N LEU A 367 -17.66 -21.53 -20.32
CA LEU A 367 -18.21 -20.50 -19.44
C LEU A 367 -19.69 -20.17 -19.71
N ARG A 368 -20.25 -20.56 -20.88
CA ARG A 368 -21.66 -20.37 -21.21
C ARG A 368 -22.55 -21.35 -20.46
N ASN A 369 -22.07 -22.58 -20.23
CA ASN A 369 -22.79 -23.65 -19.57
C ASN A 369 -22.28 -23.96 -18.16
N ASP A 370 -21.12 -23.48 -17.81
CA ASP A 370 -20.42 -23.67 -16.53
C ASP A 370 -19.71 -22.37 -16.12
N PRO A 371 -20.44 -21.30 -15.78
CA PRO A 371 -19.86 -20.01 -15.42
C PRO A 371 -19.05 -20.03 -14.11
N HIS A 372 -19.21 -21.08 -13.29
CA HIS A 372 -18.45 -21.28 -12.06
C HIS A 372 -17.25 -22.22 -12.23
N GLU A 373 -16.93 -22.64 -13.47
CA GLU A 373 -15.71 -23.40 -13.79
C GLU A 373 -15.55 -24.70 -12.97
N LEU A 374 -16.64 -25.44 -12.78
CA LEU A 374 -16.66 -26.65 -11.96
C LEU A 374 -16.35 -27.93 -12.74
N LYS A 375 -16.54 -27.92 -14.09
CA LYS A 375 -16.41 -29.10 -14.95
C LYS A 375 -15.27 -28.95 -15.94
N ASN A 376 -14.09 -29.51 -15.62
CA ASN A 376 -12.96 -29.52 -16.52
C ASN A 376 -13.23 -30.40 -17.75
N LEU A 377 -13.24 -29.78 -18.95
CA LEU A 377 -13.51 -30.40 -20.24
C LEU A 377 -12.24 -30.81 -21.00
N LEU A 378 -11.07 -30.72 -20.40
CA LEU A 378 -9.79 -30.98 -21.06
C LEU A 378 -9.74 -32.36 -21.74
N ALA A 379 -10.22 -33.40 -21.05
CA ALA A 379 -10.23 -34.76 -21.57
C ALA A 379 -11.25 -34.97 -22.72
N THR A 380 -12.34 -34.19 -22.73
CA THR A 380 -13.40 -34.29 -23.71
C THR A 380 -13.22 -33.40 -24.94
N LEU A 381 -12.53 -32.29 -24.79
CA LEU A 381 -12.27 -31.29 -25.84
C LEU A 381 -10.76 -30.97 -26.05
N PRO A 382 -9.89 -31.98 -26.22
CA PRO A 382 -8.43 -31.75 -26.26
C PRO A 382 -7.97 -30.86 -27.44
N ARG A 383 -8.72 -30.85 -28.57
CA ARG A 383 -8.39 -29.98 -29.71
C ARG A 383 -8.66 -28.49 -29.41
N VAL A 384 -9.72 -28.20 -28.66
CA VAL A 384 -10.00 -26.83 -28.20
C VAL A 384 -8.91 -26.36 -27.26
N ALA A 385 -8.56 -27.17 -26.28
CA ALA A 385 -7.47 -26.88 -25.36
C ALA A 385 -6.12 -26.63 -26.06
N ALA A 386 -5.76 -27.48 -27.02
CA ALA A 386 -4.52 -27.31 -27.80
C ALA A 386 -4.51 -25.99 -28.61
N ARG A 387 -5.61 -25.64 -29.24
CA ARG A 387 -5.77 -24.36 -29.97
C ARG A 387 -5.60 -23.17 -29.01
N MET A 388 -6.31 -23.18 -27.90
CA MET A 388 -6.27 -22.09 -26.92
C MET A 388 -4.88 -21.96 -26.25
N ASN A 389 -4.20 -23.08 -26.00
CA ASN A 389 -2.80 -23.04 -25.51
C ASN A 389 -1.85 -22.44 -26.56
N GLY A 390 -2.07 -22.72 -27.85
CA GLY A 390 -1.31 -22.09 -28.94
C GLY A 390 -1.54 -20.57 -29.01
N GLU A 391 -2.79 -20.13 -28.89
CA GLU A 391 -3.14 -18.70 -28.88
C GLU A 391 -2.57 -18.00 -27.63
N LEU A 392 -2.65 -18.62 -26.45
CA LEU A 392 -2.03 -18.12 -25.23
C LEU A 392 -0.52 -17.91 -25.40
N THR A 393 0.16 -18.89 -26.02
CA THR A 393 1.61 -18.80 -26.29
C THR A 393 1.94 -17.66 -27.26
N ARG A 394 1.12 -17.51 -28.32
CA ARG A 394 1.29 -16.42 -29.29
C ARG A 394 1.12 -15.05 -28.63
N LEU A 395 0.03 -14.86 -27.87
CA LEU A 395 -0.27 -13.59 -27.20
C LEU A 395 0.83 -13.20 -26.21
N THR A 396 1.29 -14.15 -25.40
CA THR A 396 2.39 -13.91 -24.44
C THR A 396 3.68 -13.50 -25.18
N ALA A 397 4.06 -14.23 -26.25
CA ALA A 397 5.25 -13.91 -27.03
C ALA A 397 5.13 -12.57 -27.77
N ASP A 398 3.92 -12.19 -28.22
CA ASP A 398 3.66 -10.91 -28.86
C ASP A 398 3.86 -9.76 -27.88
N SER A 399 3.35 -9.90 -26.67
CA SER A 399 3.48 -8.92 -25.58
C SER A 399 4.96 -8.79 -25.11
N GLU A 400 5.68 -9.90 -24.98
CA GLU A 400 7.09 -9.89 -24.59
C GLU A 400 8.02 -9.22 -25.63
N ARG A 401 7.64 -9.14 -26.91
CA ARG A 401 8.49 -8.51 -27.94
C ARG A 401 8.69 -7.00 -27.74
N HIS A 402 7.78 -6.33 -27.05
CA HIS A 402 7.89 -4.92 -26.72
C HIS A 402 7.97 -4.68 -25.21
N ALA A 403 8.40 -5.72 -24.48
CA ALA A 403 8.50 -5.64 -23.03
C ALA A 403 9.47 -4.55 -22.58
N VAL A 404 9.03 -3.78 -21.59
CA VAL A 404 9.86 -2.82 -20.87
C VAL A 404 10.36 -3.44 -19.56
N LYS A 405 11.55 -3.04 -19.14
CA LYS A 405 12.11 -3.57 -17.90
C LYS A 405 11.43 -2.93 -16.70
N ALA A 406 10.80 -3.74 -15.83
CA ALA A 406 10.36 -3.28 -14.53
C ALA A 406 11.53 -2.75 -13.68
N ALA A 407 11.29 -1.73 -12.89
CA ALA A 407 12.26 -1.22 -11.95
C ALA A 407 12.33 -2.13 -10.72
N ALA A 408 13.53 -2.30 -10.14
CA ALA A 408 13.67 -2.94 -8.84
C ALA A 408 13.16 -1.97 -7.76
N ASN A 409 12.34 -2.46 -6.85
CA ASN A 409 11.82 -1.66 -5.76
C ASN A 409 12.60 -1.94 -4.46
N PRO A 410 13.50 -1.04 -4.01
CA PRO A 410 14.14 -1.16 -2.71
C PRO A 410 13.11 -0.90 -1.61
N MET A 411 12.62 -1.98 -1.00
CA MET A 411 11.60 -1.88 0.05
C MET A 411 12.20 -1.46 1.39
N THR A 412 11.49 -0.57 2.10
CA THR A 412 11.77 -0.30 3.50
C THR A 412 11.25 -1.46 4.35
N ARG A 413 11.83 -1.66 5.55
CA ARG A 413 11.39 -2.70 6.48
C ARG A 413 9.88 -2.64 6.75
N GLU A 414 9.35 -1.46 6.98
CA GLU A 414 7.95 -1.26 7.32
C GLU A 414 7.01 -1.69 6.17
N THR A 415 7.40 -1.41 4.94
CA THR A 415 6.68 -1.88 3.75
C THR A 415 6.74 -3.38 3.63
N GLU A 416 7.90 -3.97 3.87
CA GLU A 416 8.09 -5.41 3.82
C GLU A 416 7.22 -6.14 4.85
N GLU A 417 7.17 -5.61 6.09
CA GLU A 417 6.31 -6.15 7.14
C GLU A 417 4.82 -6.04 6.77
N SER A 418 4.42 -4.93 6.13
CA SER A 418 3.05 -4.74 5.67
C SER A 418 2.67 -5.70 4.55
N LEU A 419 3.55 -5.89 3.56
CA LEU A 419 3.32 -6.82 2.46
C LEU A 419 3.30 -8.29 2.92
N GLN A 420 4.11 -8.63 3.94
CA GLN A 420 4.05 -9.95 4.57
C GLN A 420 2.72 -10.16 5.30
N ALA A 421 2.22 -9.13 5.98
CA ALA A 421 0.94 -9.18 6.67
C ALA A 421 -0.24 -9.37 5.70
N LEU A 422 -0.11 -8.84 4.48
CA LEU A 422 -1.08 -9.00 3.39
C LEU A 422 -0.91 -10.32 2.60
N GLY A 423 0.13 -11.12 2.91
CA GLY A 423 0.39 -12.37 2.17
C GLY A 423 1.04 -12.17 0.79
N TYR A 424 1.41 -10.95 0.41
CA TYR A 424 1.98 -10.66 -0.93
C TYR A 424 3.49 -10.83 -1.02
N LEU A 425 4.20 -10.87 0.11
CA LEU A 425 5.66 -10.94 0.11
C LEU A 425 6.14 -12.11 0.94
N ALA A 426 6.47 -13.19 0.28
CA ALA A 426 7.41 -14.16 0.81
C ALA A 426 8.84 -13.78 0.40
N SER A 427 9.87 -14.24 1.10
CA SER A 427 11.26 -13.96 0.72
C SER A 427 11.52 -14.44 -0.73
N GLN A 428 12.28 -13.69 -1.51
CA GLN A 428 12.61 -14.02 -2.93
C GLN A 428 13.21 -15.43 -3.09
N SER A 429 13.67 -16.02 -2.01
CA SER A 429 14.33 -17.33 -1.97
C SER A 429 13.44 -18.44 -1.39
N GLU A 430 12.18 -18.17 -1.09
CA GLU A 430 11.21 -19.19 -0.65
C GLU A 430 10.89 -20.18 -1.79
N ARG A 431 11.85 -20.98 -2.11
CA ARG A 431 11.58 -22.23 -2.82
C ARG A 431 11.09 -23.23 -1.81
N SER A 432 9.80 -23.18 -1.58
CA SER A 432 9.17 -24.11 -0.65
C SER A 432 9.19 -25.54 -1.18
N SER A 433 8.86 -26.46 -0.31
CA SER A 433 8.59 -27.86 -0.68
C SER A 433 7.44 -28.02 -1.70
N MET A 434 6.78 -26.94 -2.09
CA MET A 434 5.72 -26.86 -3.11
C MET A 434 6.26 -26.49 -4.49
N GLN A 435 7.59 -26.42 -4.68
CA GLN A 435 8.18 -26.00 -5.95
C GLN A 435 7.67 -26.82 -7.15
N GLY A 436 7.07 -26.11 -8.12
CA GLY A 436 6.52 -26.71 -9.33
C GLY A 436 5.24 -27.54 -9.14
N MET A 437 4.70 -27.62 -7.91
CA MET A 437 3.40 -28.24 -7.67
C MET A 437 2.27 -27.42 -8.33
N ASP A 438 1.27 -28.13 -8.80
CA ASP A 438 0.03 -27.46 -9.23
C ASP A 438 -0.61 -26.73 -8.04
N PRO A 439 -0.98 -25.45 -8.19
CA PRO A 439 -1.58 -24.68 -7.11
C PRO A 439 -2.82 -25.34 -6.49
N LYS A 440 -3.60 -26.10 -7.27
CA LYS A 440 -4.78 -26.83 -6.78
C LYS A 440 -4.41 -27.95 -5.79
N ASP A 441 -3.28 -28.59 -5.97
CA ASP A 441 -2.81 -29.62 -5.04
C ASP A 441 -2.18 -29.01 -3.79
N ALA A 442 -1.56 -27.84 -3.92
CA ALA A 442 -0.92 -27.13 -2.83
C ALA A 442 -1.90 -26.25 -2.02
N LEU A 443 -3.07 -25.94 -2.58
CA LEU A 443 -4.03 -25.02 -2.00
C LEU A 443 -4.45 -25.34 -0.54
N PRO A 444 -4.77 -26.58 -0.16
CA PRO A 444 -5.14 -26.87 1.23
C PRO A 444 -4.05 -26.50 2.23
N LEU A 445 -2.78 -26.61 1.84
CA LEU A 445 -1.63 -26.22 2.67
C LEU A 445 -1.48 -24.70 2.68
N HIS A 446 -1.71 -24.06 1.53
CA HIS A 446 -1.71 -22.59 1.43
C HIS A 446 -2.83 -21.98 2.28
N VAL A 447 -4.07 -22.47 2.18
CA VAL A 447 -5.20 -22.01 3.01
C VAL A 447 -4.88 -22.12 4.49
N LYS A 448 -4.36 -23.27 4.93
CA LYS A 448 -3.93 -23.43 6.33
C LYS A 448 -2.85 -22.41 6.73
N LEU A 449 -1.92 -22.11 5.84
CA LEU A 449 -0.87 -21.12 6.09
C LEU A 449 -1.46 -19.70 6.19
N GLU A 450 -2.39 -19.34 5.30
CA GLU A 450 -3.05 -18.02 5.35
C GLU A 450 -3.96 -17.89 6.58
N ASP A 451 -4.74 -18.92 6.93
CA ASP A 451 -5.53 -18.94 8.15
C ASP A 451 -4.64 -18.78 9.39
N ALA A 452 -3.49 -19.46 9.41
CA ALA A 452 -2.52 -19.31 10.49
C ALA A 452 -1.94 -17.90 10.56
N ARG A 453 -1.64 -17.27 9.44
CA ARG A 453 -1.17 -15.88 9.37
C ARG A 453 -2.25 -14.92 9.88
N HIS A 454 -3.49 -15.10 9.45
CA HIS A 454 -4.62 -14.31 9.90
C HIS A 454 -4.82 -14.40 11.42
N LEU A 455 -4.79 -15.63 11.96
CA LEU A 455 -4.83 -15.88 13.40
C LEU A 455 -3.66 -15.20 14.14
N ALA A 456 -2.46 -15.21 13.54
CA ALA A 456 -1.29 -14.52 14.09
C ALA A 456 -1.49 -13.00 14.12
N GLN A 457 -2.08 -12.40 13.08
CA GLN A 457 -2.43 -10.97 13.03
C GLN A 457 -3.44 -10.63 14.14
N GLN A 458 -4.42 -11.49 14.39
CA GLN A 458 -5.38 -11.37 15.48
C GLN A 458 -4.77 -11.70 16.87
N ARG A 459 -3.45 -11.97 16.96
CA ARG A 459 -2.76 -12.40 18.18
C ARG A 459 -3.28 -13.73 18.76
N GLN A 460 -3.95 -14.55 17.97
CA GLN A 460 -4.41 -15.88 18.36
C GLN A 460 -3.29 -16.90 18.15
N TRP A 461 -2.17 -16.69 18.90
CA TRP A 461 -0.90 -17.38 18.67
C TRP A 461 -1.00 -18.90 18.73
N ALA A 462 -1.76 -19.45 19.72
CA ALA A 462 -1.87 -20.89 19.89
C ALA A 462 -2.61 -21.59 18.75
N GLN A 463 -3.66 -20.96 18.19
CA GLN A 463 -4.42 -21.49 17.06
C GLN A 463 -3.60 -21.42 15.79
N SER A 464 -2.91 -20.30 15.56
CA SER A 464 -1.99 -20.15 14.44
C SER A 464 -0.88 -21.19 14.46
N GLU A 465 -0.23 -21.39 15.63
CA GLU A 465 0.82 -22.38 15.79
C GLU A 465 0.35 -23.79 15.45
N LYS A 466 -0.86 -24.17 15.88
CA LYS A 466 -1.43 -25.49 15.57
C LYS A 466 -1.52 -25.74 14.06
N LEU A 467 -2.07 -24.79 13.29
CA LEU A 467 -2.17 -24.92 11.85
C LEU A 467 -0.81 -24.98 11.16
N LEU A 468 0.14 -24.14 11.61
CA LEU A 468 1.50 -24.13 11.07
C LEU A 468 2.25 -25.44 11.31
N LEU A 469 2.06 -26.06 12.48
CA LEU A 469 2.65 -27.37 12.76
C LEU A 469 2.08 -28.47 11.86
N GLU A 470 0.78 -28.40 11.50
CA GLU A 470 0.19 -29.30 10.50
C GLU A 470 0.80 -29.08 9.11
N VAL A 471 1.02 -27.82 8.71
CA VAL A 471 1.69 -27.48 7.44
C VAL A 471 3.13 -28.02 7.43
N VAL A 472 3.92 -27.76 8.47
CA VAL A 472 5.31 -28.19 8.56
C VAL A 472 5.43 -29.73 8.66
N ALA A 473 4.45 -30.41 9.23
CA ALA A 473 4.44 -31.90 9.26
C ALA A 473 4.36 -32.50 7.83
N VAL A 474 3.63 -31.85 6.91
CA VAL A 474 3.51 -32.30 5.50
C VAL A 474 4.62 -31.71 4.63
N THR A 475 4.98 -30.46 4.86
CA THR A 475 5.99 -29.71 4.12
C THR A 475 7.09 -29.17 5.05
N PRO A 476 8.00 -30.04 5.55
CA PRO A 476 9.00 -29.64 6.55
C PRO A 476 10.01 -28.59 6.04
N ARG A 477 10.06 -28.39 4.72
CA ARG A 477 10.88 -27.38 4.07
C ARG A 477 10.11 -26.09 3.75
N ASN A 478 8.92 -25.89 4.32
CA ASN A 478 8.15 -24.68 4.12
C ASN A 478 8.73 -23.52 4.93
N VAL A 479 9.59 -22.75 4.29
CA VAL A 479 10.30 -21.59 4.87
C VAL A 479 9.31 -20.59 5.47
N SER A 480 8.18 -20.37 4.79
CA SER A 480 7.15 -19.42 5.23
C SER A 480 6.53 -19.83 6.56
N ALA A 481 6.08 -21.08 6.68
CA ALA A 481 5.52 -21.61 7.92
C ALA A 481 6.54 -21.58 9.07
N LEU A 482 7.81 -21.95 8.79
CA LEU A 482 8.88 -21.89 9.78
C LEU A 482 9.13 -20.46 10.26
N ASN A 483 9.08 -19.48 9.35
CA ASN A 483 9.27 -18.06 9.70
C ASN A 483 8.12 -17.54 10.58
N VAL A 484 6.87 -17.91 10.30
CA VAL A 484 5.72 -17.52 11.13
C VAL A 484 5.80 -18.19 12.51
N LEU A 485 6.19 -19.48 12.59
CA LEU A 485 6.45 -20.15 13.87
C LEU A 485 7.55 -19.44 14.68
N GLY A 486 8.62 -19.01 14.00
CA GLY A 486 9.67 -18.19 14.61
C GLY A 486 9.13 -16.86 15.14
N LEU A 487 8.30 -16.18 14.36
CA LEU A 487 7.65 -14.94 14.77
C LEU A 487 6.72 -15.15 15.99
N ILE A 488 5.94 -16.24 16.02
CA ILE A 488 5.12 -16.59 17.17
C ILE A 488 6.00 -16.77 18.42
N GLY A 489 7.15 -17.43 18.31
CA GLY A 489 8.12 -17.53 19.40
C GLY A 489 8.53 -16.18 19.96
N ILE A 490 8.85 -15.20 19.11
CA ILE A 490 9.15 -13.82 19.52
C ILE A 490 7.97 -13.18 20.26
N LYS A 491 6.76 -13.26 19.66
CA LYS A 491 5.57 -12.58 20.21
C LYS A 491 5.03 -13.18 21.49
N THR A 492 5.33 -14.45 21.74
CA THR A 492 4.97 -15.18 22.99
C THR A 492 6.09 -15.17 24.04
N GLY A 493 7.25 -14.54 23.77
CA GLY A 493 8.39 -14.51 24.65
C GLY A 493 9.23 -15.80 24.67
N ASP A 494 8.93 -16.76 23.79
CA ASP A 494 9.66 -18.02 23.67
C ASP A 494 10.83 -17.88 22.67
N GLY A 495 11.91 -17.27 23.14
CA GLY A 495 13.11 -17.06 22.32
C GLY A 495 13.73 -18.36 21.82
N ALA A 496 13.65 -19.46 22.58
CA ALA A 496 14.18 -20.75 22.15
C ALA A 496 13.41 -21.32 20.95
N LYS A 497 12.08 -21.22 20.99
CA LYS A 497 11.20 -21.57 19.85
C LYS A 497 11.54 -20.73 18.62
N ALA A 498 11.70 -19.44 18.79
CA ALA A 498 12.04 -18.53 17.69
C ALA A 498 13.38 -18.94 17.04
N VAL A 499 14.41 -19.13 17.83
CA VAL A 499 15.74 -19.57 17.35
C VAL A 499 15.64 -20.90 16.60
N LYS A 500 14.93 -21.89 17.16
CA LYS A 500 14.76 -23.22 16.53
C LYS A 500 14.19 -23.10 15.12
N TYR A 501 13.07 -22.42 14.95
CA TYR A 501 12.39 -22.38 13.66
C TYR A 501 13.09 -21.47 12.65
N TYR A 502 13.69 -20.37 13.08
CA TYR A 502 14.48 -19.52 12.19
C TYR A 502 15.77 -20.21 11.73
N GLN A 503 16.43 -20.98 12.58
CA GLN A 503 17.58 -21.79 12.17
C GLN A 503 17.19 -22.88 11.16
N GLN A 504 16.05 -23.54 11.37
CA GLN A 504 15.52 -24.49 10.39
C GLN A 504 15.23 -23.80 9.03
N SER A 505 14.64 -22.61 9.08
CA SER A 505 14.36 -21.82 7.89
C SER A 505 15.64 -21.43 7.15
N LEU A 506 16.68 -20.96 7.85
CA LEU A 506 17.98 -20.62 7.27
C LEU A 506 18.73 -21.84 6.70
N ALA A 507 18.54 -23.01 7.29
CA ALA A 507 19.13 -24.26 6.76
C ALA A 507 18.53 -24.65 5.41
N ILE A 508 17.33 -24.17 5.08
CA ILE A 508 16.67 -24.40 3.81
C ILE A 508 17.02 -23.30 2.81
N ASP A 509 16.99 -22.05 3.26
CA ASP A 509 17.30 -20.86 2.49
C ASP A 509 18.13 -19.88 3.32
N ALA A 510 19.41 -19.79 2.97
CA ALA A 510 20.35 -18.90 3.65
C ALA A 510 20.25 -17.43 3.20
N LYS A 511 19.41 -17.10 2.20
CA LYS A 511 19.29 -15.74 1.67
C LYS A 511 18.21 -14.92 2.36
N GLN A 512 18.00 -15.13 3.67
CA GLN A 512 16.97 -14.47 4.46
C GLN A 512 17.58 -13.44 5.42
N PHE A 513 17.92 -12.25 4.91
CA PHE A 513 18.60 -11.22 5.72
C PHE A 513 17.80 -10.83 6.97
N ARG A 514 16.46 -10.87 6.92
CA ARG A 514 15.62 -10.55 8.08
C ARG A 514 15.71 -11.59 9.18
N VAL A 515 15.74 -12.86 8.80
CA VAL A 515 15.87 -13.96 9.77
C VAL A 515 17.20 -13.83 10.51
N TYR A 516 18.29 -13.52 9.77
CA TYR A 516 19.57 -13.17 10.40
C TYR A 516 19.42 -11.94 11.32
N GLY A 517 18.72 -10.92 10.88
CA GLY A 517 18.46 -9.72 11.70
C GLY A 517 17.71 -10.01 13.00
N VAL A 518 16.67 -10.85 12.92
CA VAL A 518 15.91 -11.28 14.11
C VAL A 518 16.77 -12.13 15.04
N LEU A 519 17.49 -13.13 14.52
CA LEU A 519 18.38 -13.93 15.33
C LEU A 519 19.50 -13.09 15.98
N GLY A 520 20.02 -12.09 15.25
CA GLY A 520 20.98 -11.13 15.79
C GLY A 520 20.38 -10.29 16.93
N ALA A 521 19.12 -9.88 16.81
CA ALA A 521 18.42 -9.16 17.87
C ALA A 521 18.19 -10.04 19.12
N ILE A 522 17.86 -11.33 18.92
CA ILE A 522 17.72 -12.29 20.02
C ILE A 522 19.08 -12.48 20.74
N ALA A 523 20.14 -12.71 19.99
CA ALA A 523 21.49 -12.89 20.55
C ALA A 523 21.93 -11.63 21.32
N MET A 524 21.63 -10.44 20.79
CA MET A 524 21.91 -9.16 21.46
C MET A 524 21.12 -9.02 22.77
N ALA A 525 19.84 -9.41 22.80
CA ALA A 525 19.02 -9.40 24.00
C ALA A 525 19.50 -10.40 25.07
N GLN A 526 20.15 -11.49 24.64
CA GLN A 526 20.79 -12.47 25.52
C GLN A 526 22.21 -12.06 26.02
N GLY A 527 22.69 -10.90 25.53
CA GLY A 527 24.02 -10.39 25.86
C GLY A 527 25.15 -10.97 25.01
N ASP A 528 24.88 -11.87 24.08
CA ASP A 528 25.89 -12.38 23.15
C ASP A 528 26.12 -11.43 21.97
N LEU A 529 26.86 -10.34 22.27
CA LEU A 529 27.16 -9.30 21.29
C LEU A 529 28.02 -9.82 20.12
N GLN A 530 28.84 -10.84 20.37
CA GLN A 530 29.68 -11.44 19.33
C GLN A 530 28.82 -12.19 18.30
N GLN A 531 27.93 -13.06 18.76
CA GLN A 531 27.01 -13.78 17.88
C GLN A 531 26.06 -12.80 17.18
N ALA A 532 25.57 -11.80 17.89
CA ALA A 532 24.70 -10.75 17.31
C ALA A 532 25.40 -10.03 16.15
N SER A 533 26.65 -9.61 16.35
CA SER A 533 27.45 -8.94 15.30
C SER A 533 27.63 -9.83 14.08
N GLN A 534 27.96 -11.11 14.26
CA GLN A 534 28.11 -12.08 13.17
C GLN A 534 26.80 -12.22 12.35
N LEU A 535 25.67 -12.30 13.04
CA LEU A 535 24.35 -12.45 12.42
C LEU A 535 23.95 -11.19 11.65
N PHE A 536 24.22 -9.98 12.17
CA PHE A 536 23.97 -8.74 11.44
C PHE A 536 24.89 -8.59 10.23
N HIS A 537 26.14 -8.99 10.30
CA HIS A 537 27.02 -9.05 9.13
C HIS A 537 26.54 -10.07 8.10
N ALA A 538 26.04 -11.22 8.52
CA ALA A 538 25.40 -12.19 7.63
C ALA A 538 24.14 -11.57 6.95
N ALA A 539 23.33 -10.83 7.69
CA ALA A 539 22.19 -10.10 7.12
C ALA A 539 22.65 -9.12 6.03
N LEU A 540 23.71 -8.33 6.30
CA LEU A 540 24.26 -7.35 5.35
C LEU A 540 24.95 -8.00 4.15
N SER A 541 25.48 -9.21 4.28
CA SER A 541 26.02 -9.94 3.14
C SER A 541 24.93 -10.37 2.14
N VAL A 542 23.69 -10.56 2.62
CA VAL A 542 22.52 -10.87 1.80
C VAL A 542 21.85 -9.59 1.28
N ASN A 543 21.64 -8.61 2.15
CA ASN A 543 21.11 -7.30 1.79
C ASN A 543 22.02 -6.18 2.32
N PRO A 544 22.90 -5.62 1.49
CA PRO A 544 23.80 -4.54 1.89
C PRO A 544 23.12 -3.27 2.37
N ASN A 545 21.84 -3.07 2.04
CA ASN A 545 21.05 -1.90 2.44
C ASN A 545 20.14 -2.17 3.65
N PHE A 546 20.34 -3.26 4.38
CA PHE A 546 19.50 -3.57 5.54
C PHE A 546 19.78 -2.62 6.71
N THR A 547 19.03 -1.55 6.76
CA THR A 547 19.12 -0.41 7.68
C THR A 547 19.18 -0.81 9.14
N GLU A 548 18.34 -1.79 9.53
CA GLU A 548 18.26 -2.24 10.91
C GLU A 548 19.51 -2.99 11.36
N ALA A 549 20.07 -3.82 10.51
CA ALA A 549 21.32 -4.51 10.83
C ALA A 549 22.46 -3.49 11.03
N MET A 550 22.55 -2.46 10.18
CA MET A 550 23.51 -1.38 10.33
C MET A 550 23.30 -0.62 11.65
N ALA A 551 22.04 -0.27 11.97
CA ALA A 551 21.72 0.44 13.22
C ALA A 551 22.05 -0.40 14.46
N ASN A 552 21.84 -1.72 14.41
CA ASN A 552 22.17 -2.63 15.51
C ASN A 552 23.68 -2.87 15.63
N LEU A 553 24.43 -2.95 14.53
CA LEU A 553 25.89 -2.96 14.57
C LEU A 553 26.43 -1.68 15.20
N GLY A 554 25.92 -0.52 14.81
CA GLY A 554 26.28 0.75 15.44
C GLY A 554 25.97 0.75 16.95
N PHE A 555 24.87 0.12 17.35
CA PHE A 555 24.55 -0.01 18.78
C PHE A 555 25.51 -0.95 19.52
N ILE A 556 25.88 -2.08 18.90
CA ILE A 556 26.88 -2.99 19.49
C ILE A 556 28.22 -2.25 19.69
N GLU A 557 28.69 -1.50 18.67
CA GLU A 557 29.92 -0.69 18.76
C GLU A 557 29.82 0.38 19.85
N SER A 558 28.65 1.04 19.99
CA SER A 558 28.40 2.00 21.07
C SER A 558 28.49 1.38 22.45
N LEU A 559 27.93 0.16 22.65
CA LEU A 559 28.06 -0.57 23.92
C LEU A 559 29.52 -0.93 24.25
N GLN A 560 30.34 -1.16 23.23
CA GLN A 560 31.77 -1.45 23.36
C GLN A 560 32.62 -0.18 23.50
N LYS A 561 32.00 1.03 23.48
CA LYS A 561 32.64 2.33 23.51
C LYS A 561 33.53 2.63 22.27
N HIS A 562 33.20 1.98 21.15
CA HIS A 562 33.81 2.28 19.84
C HIS A 562 32.98 3.33 19.13
N ASP A 563 32.99 4.57 19.67
CA ASP A 563 32.06 5.63 19.27
C ASP A 563 32.21 6.04 17.79
N ALA A 564 33.42 6.01 17.21
CA ALA A 564 33.66 6.38 15.83
C ALA A 564 33.05 5.34 14.86
N GLU A 565 33.20 4.06 15.17
CA GLU A 565 32.64 2.96 14.43
C GLU A 565 31.10 2.95 14.54
N ALA A 566 30.57 3.21 15.74
CA ALA A 566 29.14 3.36 15.98
C ALA A 566 28.54 4.46 15.08
N GLU A 567 29.17 5.65 15.09
CA GLU A 567 28.75 6.79 14.25
C GLU A 567 28.80 6.44 12.76
N ALA A 568 29.85 5.75 12.32
CA ALA A 568 29.97 5.33 10.92
C ALA A 568 28.85 4.38 10.50
N TRP A 569 28.47 3.41 11.34
CA TRP A 569 27.36 2.49 11.08
C TRP A 569 26.00 3.22 11.06
N TYR A 570 25.76 4.12 12.00
CA TYR A 570 24.53 4.92 12.01
C TYR A 570 24.37 5.77 10.75
N ARG A 571 25.47 6.40 10.28
CA ARG A 571 25.45 7.17 9.04
C ARG A 571 25.20 6.30 7.79
N LYS A 572 25.74 5.09 7.74
CA LYS A 572 25.41 4.13 6.68
C LYS A 572 23.92 3.77 6.70
N SER A 573 23.36 3.54 7.89
CA SER A 573 21.95 3.26 8.05
C SER A 573 21.06 4.41 7.57
N ILE A 574 21.41 5.67 7.90
CA ILE A 574 20.72 6.88 7.44
C ILE A 574 20.82 7.02 5.91
N ALA A 575 21.99 6.72 5.34
CA ALA A 575 22.16 6.80 3.89
C ALA A 575 21.33 5.75 3.13
N ALA A 576 21.10 4.57 3.75
CA ALA A 576 20.27 3.52 3.18
C ALA A 576 18.76 3.83 3.31
N ASP A 577 18.33 4.41 4.45
CA ASP A 577 16.96 4.85 4.67
C ASP A 577 16.92 6.11 5.55
N PRO A 578 16.82 7.30 4.94
CA PRO A 578 16.72 8.56 5.68
C PRO A 578 15.41 8.71 6.49
N SER A 579 14.43 7.85 6.27
CA SER A 579 13.13 7.90 6.96
C SER A 579 13.05 7.00 8.19
N PHE A 580 14.15 6.31 8.57
CA PHE A 580 14.17 5.38 9.70
C PHE A 580 14.44 6.08 11.05
N PRO A 581 13.43 6.38 11.91
CA PRO A 581 13.60 7.24 13.08
C PRO A 581 14.55 6.65 14.13
N ARG A 582 14.58 5.30 14.27
CA ARG A 582 15.39 4.62 15.29
C ARG A 582 16.88 4.96 15.19
N VAL A 583 17.41 5.09 13.96
CA VAL A 583 18.84 5.37 13.79
C VAL A 583 19.20 6.77 14.21
N TYR A 584 18.34 7.76 13.95
CA TYR A 584 18.56 9.14 14.42
C TYR A 584 18.52 9.21 15.95
N ARG A 585 17.63 8.47 16.59
CA ARG A 585 17.59 8.39 18.04
C ARG A 585 18.91 7.83 18.59
N ARG A 586 19.38 6.69 18.06
CA ARG A 586 20.66 6.08 18.47
C ARG A 586 21.85 7.01 18.25
N LEU A 587 21.89 7.72 17.12
CA LEU A 587 22.93 8.70 16.84
C LEU A 587 22.82 9.93 17.76
N GLY A 588 21.60 10.33 18.10
CA GLY A 588 21.32 11.35 19.09
C GLY A 588 21.81 10.94 20.48
N ASP A 589 21.52 9.69 20.91
CA ASP A 589 21.99 9.12 22.18
C ASP A 589 23.54 9.13 22.24
N LEU A 590 24.21 8.70 21.17
CA LEU A 590 25.69 8.71 21.07
C LEU A 590 26.27 10.13 21.21
N TYR A 591 25.73 11.12 20.51
CA TYR A 591 26.17 12.51 20.62
C TYR A 591 25.84 13.09 21.99
N PHE A 592 24.73 12.72 22.59
CA PHE A 592 24.35 13.15 23.94
C PHE A 592 25.36 12.66 25.00
N GLU A 593 25.76 11.37 24.95
CA GLU A 593 26.80 10.81 25.83
C GLU A 593 28.17 11.52 25.67
N ARG A 594 28.49 11.93 24.43
CA ARG A 594 29.72 12.70 24.15
C ARG A 594 29.63 14.18 24.52
N GLY A 595 28.48 14.65 25.04
CA GLY A 595 28.24 16.05 25.34
C GLY A 595 28.07 16.97 24.13
N GLU A 596 27.93 16.41 22.92
CA GLU A 596 27.72 17.15 21.66
C GLU A 596 26.23 17.50 21.50
N TYR A 597 25.68 18.25 22.45
CA TYR A 597 24.23 18.49 22.59
C TYR A 597 23.58 19.12 21.36
N ALA A 598 24.31 19.92 20.59
CA ALA A 598 23.78 20.51 19.36
C ALA A 598 23.48 19.43 18.29
N LYS A 599 24.42 18.49 18.09
CA LYS A 599 24.22 17.40 17.13
C LYS A 599 23.15 16.40 17.66
N ALA A 600 23.15 16.12 18.96
CA ALA A 600 22.11 15.29 19.58
C ALA A 600 20.72 15.90 19.34
N TYR A 601 20.57 17.20 19.57
CA TYR A 601 19.35 17.95 19.35
C TYR A 601 18.83 17.81 17.91
N GLU A 602 19.69 18.05 16.91
CA GLU A 602 19.34 17.93 15.48
C GLU A 602 18.81 16.54 15.14
N ASN A 603 19.45 15.49 15.69
CA ASN A 603 19.03 14.12 15.47
C ASN A 603 17.67 13.81 16.14
N TYR A 604 17.48 14.19 17.42
CA TYR A 604 16.20 13.99 18.10
C TYR A 604 15.07 14.80 17.44
N MET A 605 15.33 16.03 16.99
CA MET A 605 14.33 16.80 16.24
C MET A 605 14.00 16.17 14.88
N THR A 606 14.93 15.44 14.29
CA THR A 606 14.62 14.64 13.09
C THR A 606 13.70 13.48 13.46
N VAL A 607 13.89 12.82 14.61
CA VAL A 607 12.94 11.80 15.10
C VAL A 607 11.56 12.42 15.33
N VAL A 608 11.48 13.57 16.00
CA VAL A 608 10.21 14.28 16.25
C VAL A 608 9.47 14.61 14.96
N ARG A 609 10.20 14.97 13.89
CA ARG A 609 9.62 15.24 12.58
C ARG A 609 9.12 13.96 11.88
N LEU A 610 9.89 12.87 11.94
CA LEU A 610 9.55 11.59 11.31
C LEU A 610 8.49 10.81 12.10
N ALA A 611 8.48 10.97 13.42
CA ALA A 611 7.57 10.32 14.36
C ALA A 611 7.09 11.33 15.41
N PRO A 612 6.11 12.18 15.09
CA PRO A 612 5.68 13.29 15.96
C PRO A 612 5.15 12.87 17.32
N THR A 613 4.76 11.61 17.49
CA THR A 613 4.27 11.03 18.74
C THR A 613 5.38 10.38 19.60
N ASP A 614 6.65 10.45 19.19
CA ASP A 614 7.77 9.91 19.98
C ASP A 614 8.08 10.83 21.17
N VAL A 615 7.45 10.51 22.31
CA VAL A 615 7.63 11.26 23.58
C VAL A 615 9.09 11.25 24.02
N ARG A 616 9.80 10.11 23.88
CA ARG A 616 11.22 9.99 24.29
C ARG A 616 12.10 10.95 23.52
N ALA A 617 11.97 10.98 22.20
CA ALA A 617 12.75 11.89 21.36
C ALA A 617 12.43 13.36 21.68
N THR A 618 11.15 13.69 21.93
CA THR A 618 10.74 15.04 22.32
C THR A 618 11.35 15.47 23.66
N VAL A 619 11.37 14.58 24.64
CA VAL A 619 12.02 14.82 25.95
C VAL A 619 13.52 15.00 25.78
N GLN A 620 14.19 14.13 25.03
CA GLN A 620 15.64 14.21 24.81
C GLN A 620 16.05 15.48 24.06
N ALA A 621 15.25 15.89 23.05
CA ALA A 621 15.45 17.19 22.39
C ALA A 621 15.31 18.35 23.39
N GLY A 622 14.31 18.32 24.28
CA GLY A 622 14.14 19.30 25.35
C GLY A 622 15.32 19.32 26.30
N THR A 623 15.86 18.16 26.67
CA THR A 623 17.04 18.02 27.52
C THR A 623 18.28 18.59 26.83
N CYS A 624 18.49 18.33 25.56
CA CYS A 624 19.56 18.95 24.77
C CYS A 624 19.41 20.47 24.71
N ALA A 625 18.19 20.99 24.46
CA ALA A 625 17.91 22.42 24.45
C ALA A 625 18.24 23.05 25.82
N ARG A 626 17.89 22.38 26.93
CA ARG A 626 18.25 22.80 28.30
C ARG A 626 19.76 22.87 28.48
N ARG A 627 20.49 21.83 28.09
CA ARG A 627 21.96 21.78 28.18
C ARG A 627 22.66 22.86 27.33
N MET A 628 22.01 23.31 26.25
CA MET A 628 22.49 24.43 25.41
C MET A 628 22.05 25.82 25.91
N GLY A 629 21.34 25.92 27.04
CA GLY A 629 20.79 27.17 27.56
C GLY A 629 19.58 27.73 26.79
N ARG A 630 18.97 26.95 25.90
CA ARG A 630 17.80 27.34 25.10
C ARG A 630 16.51 27.13 25.90
N VAL A 631 16.34 27.92 26.97
CA VAL A 631 15.30 27.72 28.00
C VAL A 631 13.88 27.67 27.42
N ALA A 632 13.52 28.66 26.58
CA ALA A 632 12.18 28.73 26.01
C ALA A 632 11.85 27.54 25.10
N GLU A 633 12.85 27.04 24.39
CA GLU A 633 12.71 25.89 23.51
C GLU A 633 12.58 24.59 24.31
N ALA A 634 13.36 24.43 25.38
CA ALA A 634 13.26 23.30 26.30
C ALA A 634 11.87 23.23 26.95
N ASP A 635 11.34 24.35 27.49
CA ASP A 635 10.00 24.39 28.08
C ASP A 635 8.90 24.01 27.05
N ARG A 636 9.01 24.51 25.83
CA ARG A 636 8.08 24.16 24.74
C ARG A 636 8.08 22.66 24.46
N LEU A 637 9.27 22.04 24.35
CA LEU A 637 9.40 20.62 24.05
C LEU A 637 8.92 19.75 25.21
N PHE A 638 9.19 20.10 26.47
CA PHE A 638 8.67 19.34 27.62
C PHE A 638 7.15 19.43 27.72
N ARG A 639 6.54 20.60 27.45
CA ARG A 639 5.08 20.73 27.36
C ARG A 639 4.47 19.93 26.23
N ALA A 640 5.14 19.89 25.08
CA ALA A 640 4.71 19.03 23.96
C ALA A 640 4.75 17.54 24.35
N ALA A 641 5.81 17.11 25.04
CA ALA A 641 5.91 15.74 25.54
C ALA A 641 4.85 15.42 26.63
N GLU A 642 4.54 16.37 27.51
CA GLU A 642 3.43 16.27 28.49
C GLU A 642 2.07 16.09 27.78
N ALA A 643 1.82 16.84 26.71
CA ALA A 643 0.60 16.73 25.92
C ALA A 643 0.48 15.37 25.21
N LEU A 644 1.58 14.82 24.71
CA LEU A 644 1.62 13.51 24.07
C LEU A 644 1.40 12.36 25.07
N ARG A 645 1.82 12.50 26.31
CA ARG A 645 1.65 11.51 27.38
C ARG A 645 1.28 12.19 28.71
N PRO A 646 0.00 12.54 28.91
CA PRO A 646 -0.46 13.24 30.09
C PRO A 646 -0.22 12.48 31.42
N ASP A 647 -0.19 11.16 31.35
CA ASP A 647 0.08 10.27 32.50
C ASP A 647 1.57 9.96 32.70
N GLY A 648 2.45 10.56 31.89
CA GLY A 648 3.89 10.34 31.98
C GLY A 648 4.55 11.36 32.89
N TRP A 649 5.31 10.92 33.88
CA TRP A 649 5.97 11.81 34.86
C TRP A 649 7.29 12.43 34.37
N ILE A 650 7.99 11.77 33.43
CA ILE A 650 9.33 12.19 32.99
C ILE A 650 9.39 13.58 32.35
N PRO A 651 8.47 13.98 31.44
CA PRO A 651 8.47 15.33 30.88
C PRO A 651 8.31 16.41 31.96
N THR A 652 7.38 16.19 32.91
CA THR A 652 7.12 17.11 34.02
C THR A 652 8.33 17.21 34.99
N PHE A 653 9.01 16.09 35.25
CA PHE A 653 10.25 16.07 36.03
C PHE A 653 11.36 16.92 35.35
N ASN A 654 11.59 16.72 34.06
CA ASN A 654 12.57 17.51 33.30
C ASN A 654 12.24 19.01 33.27
N ARG A 655 10.93 19.36 33.26
CA ARG A 655 10.50 20.75 33.39
C ARG A 655 10.76 21.32 34.78
N ALA A 656 10.61 20.52 35.84
CA ALA A 656 11.01 20.95 37.18
C ALA A 656 12.53 21.22 37.27
N CYS A 657 13.36 20.34 36.68
CA CYS A 657 14.81 20.60 36.55
C CYS A 657 15.11 21.90 35.78
N LEU A 658 14.39 22.16 34.69
CA LEU A 658 14.53 23.40 33.91
C LEU A 658 14.16 24.64 34.74
N LEU A 659 13.06 24.60 35.50
CA LEU A 659 12.64 25.68 36.41
C LEU A 659 13.73 25.95 37.46
N ALA A 660 14.26 24.93 38.09
CA ALA A 660 15.32 25.04 39.09
C ALA A 660 16.62 25.64 38.49
N ALA A 661 17.04 25.14 37.34
CA ALA A 661 18.23 25.64 36.61
C ALA A 661 18.07 27.11 36.15
N THR A 662 16.85 27.62 35.98
CA THR A 662 16.55 29.00 35.57
C THR A 662 16.23 29.94 36.73
N GLY A 663 16.58 29.58 37.96
CA GLY A 663 16.42 30.40 39.17
C GLY A 663 14.99 30.46 39.71
N LYS A 664 14.17 29.48 39.43
CA LYS A 664 12.78 29.34 39.92
C LYS A 664 12.62 28.10 40.81
N PRO A 665 13.40 27.96 41.91
CA PRO A 665 13.40 26.74 42.69
C PRO A 665 12.08 26.49 43.45
N GLN A 666 11.31 27.53 43.77
CA GLN A 666 9.98 27.37 44.39
C GLN A 666 8.97 26.75 43.38
N ASP A 667 8.96 27.23 42.15
CA ASP A 667 8.08 26.67 41.09
C ASP A 667 8.47 25.22 40.79
N ALA A 668 9.77 24.92 40.79
CA ALA A 668 10.31 23.56 40.63
C ALA A 668 9.85 22.65 41.78
N LEU A 669 9.95 23.11 43.04
CA LEU A 669 9.50 22.36 44.21
C LEU A 669 8.00 22.07 44.14
N GLN A 670 7.19 23.08 43.80
CA GLN A 670 5.75 22.92 43.62
C GLN A 670 5.42 21.88 42.54
N THR A 671 6.14 21.92 41.41
CA THR A 671 5.98 20.95 40.30
C THR A 671 6.32 19.54 40.78
N LEU A 672 7.45 19.35 41.48
CA LEU A 672 7.85 18.06 42.02
C LEU A 672 6.88 17.53 43.08
N THR A 673 6.35 18.40 43.93
CA THR A 673 5.35 18.02 44.95
C THR A 673 4.06 17.53 44.27
N THR A 674 3.59 18.24 43.24
CA THR A 674 2.42 17.83 42.47
C THR A 674 2.65 16.52 41.73
N LEU A 675 3.86 16.32 41.22
CA LEU A 675 4.27 15.10 40.55
C LEU A 675 4.32 13.90 41.49
N ALA A 676 5.00 14.03 42.64
CA ALA A 676 5.12 12.96 43.63
C ALA A 676 3.77 12.57 44.26
N ALA A 677 2.76 13.45 44.24
CA ALA A 677 1.41 13.12 44.69
C ALA A 677 0.64 12.20 43.70
N ARG A 678 1.14 12.02 42.50
CA ARG A 678 0.46 11.27 41.42
C ARG A 678 1.29 10.11 40.85
N HIS A 679 2.59 10.15 41.08
CA HIS A 679 3.54 9.20 40.47
C HIS A 679 4.64 8.83 41.46
N ASP A 680 5.16 7.62 41.35
CA ASP A 680 6.30 7.13 42.10
C ASP A 680 7.60 7.74 41.54
N VAL A 681 7.93 8.94 41.98
CA VAL A 681 9.16 9.64 41.55
C VAL A 681 10.34 9.13 42.36
N PRO A 682 11.40 8.60 41.72
CA PRO A 682 12.57 8.07 42.46
C PRO A 682 13.32 9.16 43.22
N LEU A 683 13.55 8.94 44.50
CA LEU A 683 14.35 9.82 45.36
C LEU A 683 15.77 10.01 44.79
N SER A 684 16.37 8.94 44.31
CA SER A 684 17.71 8.95 43.71
C SER A 684 17.86 9.95 42.57
N LEU A 685 16.84 10.09 41.70
CA LEU A 685 16.86 11.09 40.63
C LEU A 685 16.82 12.51 41.13
N VAL A 686 15.97 12.80 42.15
CA VAL A 686 15.86 14.14 42.72
C VAL A 686 17.14 14.52 43.49
N GLU A 687 17.80 13.55 44.11
CA GLU A 687 19.03 13.80 44.90
C GLU A 687 20.29 13.93 44.03
N ARG A 688 20.37 13.21 42.89
CA ARG A 688 21.53 13.21 42.01
C ARG A 688 21.52 14.33 40.98
N ASP A 689 20.34 14.80 40.56
CA ASP A 689 20.27 15.87 39.53
C ASP A 689 20.85 17.18 40.08
N THR A 690 21.89 17.67 39.42
CA THR A 690 22.64 18.88 39.86
C THR A 690 21.78 20.14 39.73
N ASP A 691 20.84 20.18 38.77
CA ASP A 691 19.96 21.33 38.56
C ASP A 691 18.98 21.53 39.74
N LEU A 692 18.65 20.44 40.43
CA LEU A 692 17.77 20.46 41.62
C LEU A 692 18.47 20.83 42.94
N ALA A 693 19.75 21.18 42.91
CA ALA A 693 20.50 21.58 44.13
C ALA A 693 19.82 22.76 44.86
N SER A 694 19.33 23.75 44.11
CA SER A 694 18.60 24.90 44.65
C SER A 694 17.24 24.53 45.25
N VAL A 695 16.60 23.47 44.78
CA VAL A 695 15.32 22.94 45.31
C VAL A 695 15.58 22.21 46.62
N ARG A 696 16.63 21.40 46.69
CA ARG A 696 17.04 20.66 47.92
C ARG A 696 17.39 21.62 49.08
N ALA A 697 17.84 22.83 48.75
CA ALA A 697 18.15 23.83 49.76
C ALA A 697 16.90 24.55 50.32
N LEU A 698 15.71 24.36 49.74
CA LEU A 698 14.48 24.97 50.23
C LEU A 698 13.91 24.23 51.47
N PRO A 699 13.36 24.95 52.45
CA PRO A 699 12.73 24.31 53.64
C PRO A 699 11.61 23.34 53.27
N GLY A 700 10.86 23.59 52.18
CA GLY A 700 9.78 22.72 51.69
C GLY A 700 10.25 21.40 51.11
N TYR A 701 11.55 21.22 50.81
CA TYR A 701 12.06 19.96 50.33
C TYR A 701 11.96 18.84 51.39
N ALA A 702 12.14 19.17 52.66
CA ALA A 702 11.96 18.22 53.76
C ALA A 702 10.53 17.65 53.82
N GLN A 703 9.52 18.39 53.29
CA GLN A 703 8.15 17.91 53.21
C GLN A 703 7.91 17.07 51.96
N LEU A 704 8.61 17.33 50.87
CA LEU A 704 8.54 16.54 49.65
C LEU A 704 9.22 15.18 49.79
N LYS A 705 10.39 15.12 50.46
CA LYS A 705 11.26 13.94 50.53
C LYS A 705 10.55 12.64 50.97
N PRO A 706 9.63 12.63 51.95
CA PRO A 706 8.89 11.41 52.35
C PRO A 706 7.90 10.89 51.27
N HIS A 707 7.57 11.69 50.27
CA HIS A 707 6.67 11.33 49.16
C HIS A 707 7.41 10.80 47.95
N LEU A 708 8.74 10.78 47.98
CA LEU A 708 9.57 10.21 46.90
C LEU A 708 9.85 8.75 47.22
N VAL A 709 9.91 7.91 46.19
CA VAL A 709 10.10 6.47 46.34
C VAL A 709 11.59 6.14 46.45
N ASP A 710 11.97 5.39 47.46
CA ASP A 710 13.31 4.85 47.59
C ASP A 710 13.44 3.57 46.76
N SER A 711 13.50 3.74 45.43
CA SER A 711 13.74 2.65 44.49
C SER A 711 15.24 2.51 44.25
N GLY A 712 15.75 1.28 44.37
CA GLY A 712 17.14 0.98 43.99
C GLY A 712 17.40 1.38 42.51
N ASP A 713 18.68 1.49 42.15
CA ASP A 713 19.13 1.96 40.83
C ASP A 713 18.60 1.15 39.63
N ASP A 714 18.01 -0.03 39.84
CA ASP A 714 17.57 -0.96 38.81
C ASP A 714 16.11 -0.75 38.33
N ASP A 715 15.31 0.11 39.01
CA ASP A 715 13.88 0.29 38.74
C ASP A 715 13.53 1.60 37.97
N ILE A 716 14.49 2.24 37.30
CA ILE A 716 14.19 3.41 36.48
C ILE A 716 13.61 2.91 35.14
N PRO A 717 12.32 3.14 34.85
CA PRO A 717 11.78 2.76 33.56
C PRO A 717 12.57 3.43 32.44
N ASP A 718 13.02 2.65 31.47
CA ASP A 718 13.61 3.17 30.25
C ASP A 718 12.66 4.23 29.67
N ALA A 719 13.09 5.47 29.71
CA ALA A 719 12.34 6.64 29.25
C ALA A 719 12.16 6.67 27.74
#